data_ae1ee6528403c3a58eacf4038e60158e
#
_entry.id   ae1ee6528403c3a58eacf4038e60158e
#
_cell.length_a   1.000
_cell.length_b   1.000
_cell.length_c   1.000
_cell.angle_alpha   90.00
_cell.angle_beta   90.00
_cell.angle_gamma   90.00
#
_symmetry.space_group_name_H-M   'P 1'
#
loop_
_entity.id
_entity.type
_entity.pdbx_description
1 polymer ?
#
loop_
_entity_poly.entity_id
_entity_poly.type
_entity_poly.pdbx_seq_one_letter_code
_entity_poly.pdbx_strand_id
1 'polypeptide(L)'
;MSHTPRRPGAYLPAAALLALLLLAWAVYWPGRHGSFLFDDYSNLGLLGDYGPIHSLWKAVAFITSGFAGPTGRPVALASFLLDARDWPASPLPFKLTNVAVHLLCGAALAGLLRALSRVSGAAPRRAAWVGVLGAGLWLLDPFWVSTTLYVVQRMAMLAALFGLAALWGYVRGRELLAQGRVRTGYLGISVSLGLGTLLATLSKENGALVPLLAWVLEAWVLRRRLGAPEGSGFAVWKALFLGLPTAVVVGYLLRSAPGLWSGYTGGRDFSSWQRLLSETRILWSYLGDIWLARAHDGGLFHDDVIVSTGWLHPWTTLPAAAGLLVLGLLAWRARRARHPAWVAAGAAVMFFFAGHLLESTWLQLELVFEHRNYLPAALMFWPLAWLAVPESKAGPRTPLCRPSRRWAGAAALALLALFAVQTARRAAEWGAPFRQALAWAGEHPDSPRAQAYLANFWRAAGNDAQAGSLLERALRRHPNDLVLLINRAGVACDENVAPSGLRQALLRAAAHAQLGNNVVQYQVGRLISGLTGCTVFGTDFRADLVAAALRSPQGSLPQVRRELLRTQAGILLARGDAQAAYALDLEALRIPGLPPGARLVAAAELGSAGHPAMALRLLDAVPSPLEHIGGWNMGTLHALWLRHVGFYQESESHMRHVLRRQIAARAASAVSRTAGHRTLAPGAPPS
;
A
#
# COMPACT_ATOMS: atom_id res chain seq x y z
N MET A 1 -19.90 46.66 23.33
CA MET A 1 -18.97 45.63 22.88
C MET A 1 -17.56 46.12 23.12
N SER A 2 -16.95 45.79 24.26
CA SER A 2 -15.58 46.18 24.59
C SER A 2 -14.56 45.28 23.88
N HIS A 3 -13.93 45.82 22.85
CA HIS A 3 -12.74 45.18 22.23
C HIS A 3 -11.56 45.21 23.21
N THR A 4 -11.42 44.15 24.01
CA THR A 4 -10.15 43.94 24.74
C THR A 4 -9.06 43.67 23.69
N PRO A 5 -7.95 44.43 23.66
CA PRO A 5 -6.85 44.24 22.72
C PRO A 5 -6.27 42.82 22.93
N ARG A 6 -6.29 41.99 21.91
CA ARG A 6 -5.71 40.64 21.93
C ARG A 6 -4.21 40.79 22.21
N ARG A 7 -3.72 40.21 23.31
CA ARG A 7 -2.30 40.27 23.71
C ARG A 7 -1.40 39.82 22.57
N PRO A 8 -0.31 40.54 22.23
CA PRO A 8 0.54 40.27 21.05
C PRO A 8 1.15 38.86 20.98
N GLY A 9 1.16 38.07 22.04
CA GLY A 9 1.67 36.71 22.07
C GLY A 9 0.64 35.61 21.72
N ALA A 10 -0.63 35.94 21.33
CA ALA A 10 -1.67 34.96 21.06
C ALA A 10 -1.46 34.22 19.73
N TYR A 11 -0.81 34.83 18.75
CA TYR A 11 -0.59 34.30 17.41
C TYR A 11 0.70 33.47 17.26
N LEU A 12 1.64 33.57 18.23
CA LEU A 12 2.94 32.89 18.13
C LEU A 12 2.88 31.39 17.90
N PRO A 13 1.99 30.58 18.55
CA PRO A 13 1.90 29.15 18.26
C PRO A 13 1.38 28.86 16.84
N ALA A 14 0.47 29.68 16.30
CA ALA A 14 -0.04 29.53 14.95
C ALA A 14 1.05 29.86 13.90
N ALA A 15 1.81 30.93 14.12
CA ALA A 15 2.95 31.31 13.29
C ALA A 15 4.05 30.23 13.32
N ALA A 16 4.34 29.66 14.50
CA ALA A 16 5.29 28.56 14.63
C ALA A 16 4.82 27.28 13.91
N LEU A 17 3.52 26.96 13.97
CA LEU A 17 2.97 25.83 13.20
C LEU A 17 3.13 26.08 11.71
N LEU A 18 2.79 27.27 11.20
CA LEU A 18 2.98 27.61 9.80
C LEU A 18 4.44 27.49 9.37
N ALA A 19 5.37 27.99 10.19
CA ALA A 19 6.81 27.85 9.93
C ALA A 19 7.26 26.39 9.85
N LEU A 20 6.74 25.51 10.74
CA LEU A 20 7.02 24.08 10.70
C LEU A 20 6.42 23.40 9.46
N LEU A 21 5.21 23.79 9.05
CA LEU A 21 4.60 23.29 7.80
C LEU A 21 5.43 23.70 6.57
N LEU A 22 5.89 24.95 6.51
CA LEU A 22 6.77 25.44 5.45
C LEU A 22 8.14 24.74 5.47
N LEU A 23 8.70 24.50 6.64
CA LEU A 23 9.95 23.73 6.79
C LEU A 23 9.74 22.29 6.30
N ALA A 24 8.65 21.62 6.70
CA ALA A 24 8.34 20.28 6.25
C ALA A 24 8.17 20.25 4.71
N TRP A 25 7.46 21.21 4.11
CA TRP A 25 7.40 21.35 2.67
C TRP A 25 8.79 21.45 2.03
N ALA A 26 9.66 22.28 2.59
CA ALA A 26 11.01 22.52 2.06
C ALA A 26 11.91 21.28 2.14
N VAL A 27 11.86 20.53 3.27
CA VAL A 27 12.71 19.33 3.44
C VAL A 27 12.24 18.14 2.57
N TYR A 28 10.95 18.07 2.24
CA TYR A 28 10.42 17.06 1.32
C TYR A 28 10.59 17.44 -0.16
N TRP A 29 10.84 18.72 -0.46
CA TRP A 29 10.91 19.24 -1.83
C TRP A 29 11.87 18.50 -2.77
N PRO A 30 13.08 18.07 -2.35
CA PRO A 30 13.97 17.30 -3.23
C PRO A 30 13.35 15.98 -3.72
N GLY A 31 12.51 15.34 -2.92
CA GLY A 31 11.88 14.04 -3.23
C GLY A 31 10.87 14.05 -4.37
N ARG A 32 10.43 15.24 -4.81
CA ARG A 32 9.45 15.39 -5.89
C ARG A 32 9.89 14.80 -7.25
N HIS A 33 11.19 14.65 -7.47
CA HIS A 33 11.76 14.17 -8.73
C HIS A 33 11.87 12.63 -8.82
N GLY A 34 11.55 11.90 -7.76
CA GLY A 34 11.57 10.44 -7.75
C GLY A 34 10.55 9.82 -8.71
N SER A 35 10.84 8.60 -9.19
CA SER A 35 9.97 7.82 -10.07
C SER A 35 8.75 7.25 -9.32
N PHE A 36 7.82 6.66 -10.07
CA PHE A 36 6.87 5.69 -9.53
C PHE A 36 7.59 4.42 -9.11
N LEU A 37 7.00 3.71 -8.13
CA LEU A 37 7.57 2.51 -7.52
C LEU A 37 6.48 1.43 -7.41
N PHE A 38 6.84 0.17 -7.60
CA PHE A 38 6.05 -1.04 -7.32
C PHE A 38 4.51 -0.90 -7.45
N ASP A 39 3.82 -0.76 -6.31
CA ASP A 39 2.35 -0.71 -6.26
C ASP A 39 1.77 0.55 -6.89
N ASP A 40 2.60 1.58 -7.14
CA ASP A 40 2.17 2.74 -7.93
C ASP A 40 1.70 2.29 -9.31
N TYR A 41 2.48 1.43 -9.99
CA TYR A 41 2.15 0.94 -11.34
C TYR A 41 0.87 0.13 -11.38
N SER A 42 0.65 -0.76 -10.40
CA SER A 42 -0.54 -1.60 -10.36
C SER A 42 -1.83 -0.84 -10.03
N ASN A 43 -1.74 0.20 -9.19
CA ASN A 43 -2.91 0.98 -8.78
C ASN A 43 -3.18 2.17 -9.72
N LEU A 44 -2.14 2.86 -10.20
CA LEU A 44 -2.31 4.03 -11.07
C LEU A 44 -2.45 3.65 -12.55
N GLY A 45 -1.91 2.50 -12.96
CA GLY A 45 -2.12 1.96 -14.30
C GLY A 45 -3.59 1.84 -14.68
N LEU A 46 -4.46 1.62 -13.71
CA LEU A 46 -5.92 1.61 -13.89
C LEU A 46 -6.51 2.92 -14.45
N LEU A 47 -5.78 4.05 -14.37
CA LEU A 47 -6.17 5.33 -15.00
C LEU A 47 -6.30 5.21 -16.53
N GLY A 48 -5.52 4.30 -17.15
CA GLY A 48 -5.53 4.06 -18.59
C GLY A 48 -6.53 3.02 -19.08
N ASP A 49 -7.15 2.21 -18.17
CA ASP A 49 -7.95 1.04 -18.54
C ASP A 49 -9.18 1.36 -19.41
N TYR A 50 -9.73 2.55 -19.23
CA TYR A 50 -10.91 3.03 -19.98
C TYR A 50 -10.57 4.21 -20.91
N GLY A 51 -9.27 4.44 -21.17
CA GLY A 51 -8.75 5.63 -21.84
C GLY A 51 -8.95 6.90 -21.01
N PRO A 52 -8.52 8.08 -21.50
CA PRO A 52 -8.51 9.33 -20.74
C PRO A 52 -9.85 9.64 -20.05
N ILE A 53 -9.78 10.00 -18.76
CA ILE A 53 -10.96 10.17 -17.89
C ILE A 53 -11.52 11.59 -18.07
N HIS A 54 -12.43 11.76 -19.03
CA HIS A 54 -13.12 13.03 -19.31
C HIS A 54 -14.63 12.98 -18.99
N SER A 55 -15.16 11.86 -18.52
CA SER A 55 -16.57 11.68 -18.21
C SER A 55 -16.76 11.13 -16.81
N LEU A 56 -17.93 11.42 -16.22
CA LEU A 56 -18.27 10.95 -14.87
C LEU A 56 -18.27 9.40 -14.79
N TRP A 57 -18.77 8.72 -15.83
CA TRP A 57 -18.82 7.27 -15.81
C TRP A 57 -17.42 6.63 -15.76
N LYS A 58 -16.43 7.20 -16.48
CA LYS A 58 -15.03 6.74 -16.42
C LYS A 58 -14.40 7.03 -15.07
N ALA A 59 -14.69 8.19 -14.48
CA ALA A 59 -14.22 8.53 -13.13
C ALA A 59 -14.77 7.53 -12.09
N VAL A 60 -16.06 7.19 -12.14
CA VAL A 60 -16.65 6.18 -11.26
C VAL A 60 -16.08 4.80 -11.54
N ALA A 61 -15.87 4.43 -12.81
CA ALA A 61 -15.23 3.17 -13.18
C ALA A 61 -13.81 3.08 -12.56
N PHE A 62 -12.98 4.10 -12.67
CA PHE A 62 -11.66 4.15 -12.02
C PHE A 62 -11.78 4.09 -10.49
N ILE A 63 -12.64 4.89 -9.87
CA ILE A 63 -12.80 4.93 -8.41
C ILE A 63 -13.22 3.57 -7.84
N THR A 64 -14.00 2.81 -8.59
CA THR A 64 -14.50 1.49 -8.17
C THR A 64 -13.62 0.31 -8.62
N SER A 65 -12.65 0.53 -9.50
CA SER A 65 -11.76 -0.54 -10.04
C SER A 65 -10.73 -1.05 -9.04
N GLY A 66 -10.61 -0.43 -7.86
CA GLY A 66 -9.59 -0.78 -6.88
C GLY A 66 -9.69 -2.24 -6.39
N PHE A 67 -8.56 -2.94 -6.43
CA PHE A 67 -8.43 -4.34 -6.01
C PHE A 67 -7.62 -4.49 -4.71
N ALA A 68 -7.01 -3.42 -4.21
CA ALA A 68 -6.23 -3.44 -2.99
C ALA A 68 -7.14 -3.53 -1.77
N GLY A 69 -7.13 -4.69 -1.11
CA GLY A 69 -7.97 -4.98 0.05
C GLY A 69 -9.48 -5.11 -0.24
N PRO A 70 -10.28 -5.45 0.76
CA PRO A 70 -11.71 -5.72 0.57
C PRO A 70 -12.54 -4.46 0.22
N THR A 71 -12.05 -3.26 0.56
CA THR A 71 -12.76 -2.00 0.31
C THR A 71 -12.48 -1.41 -1.07
N GLY A 72 -11.40 -1.85 -1.75
CA GLY A 72 -10.93 -1.27 -3.01
C GLY A 72 -10.46 0.19 -2.91
N ARG A 73 -10.52 0.82 -1.74
CA ARG A 73 -9.99 2.16 -1.39
C ARG A 73 -10.49 3.31 -2.27
N PRO A 74 -11.79 3.45 -2.51
CA PRO A 74 -12.34 4.39 -3.50
C PRO A 74 -12.02 5.86 -3.20
N VAL A 75 -11.91 6.27 -1.92
CA VAL A 75 -11.55 7.64 -1.55
C VAL A 75 -10.11 7.97 -1.96
N ALA A 76 -9.20 7.01 -1.82
CA ALA A 76 -7.83 7.19 -2.26
C ALA A 76 -7.74 7.23 -3.79
N LEU A 77 -8.43 6.33 -4.51
CA LEU A 77 -8.49 6.37 -5.97
C LEU A 77 -9.08 7.68 -6.48
N ALA A 78 -10.19 8.15 -5.89
CA ALA A 78 -10.77 9.45 -6.24
C ALA A 78 -9.76 10.60 -6.08
N SER A 79 -8.90 10.54 -5.06
CA SER A 79 -7.89 11.57 -4.83
C SER A 79 -6.79 11.61 -5.90
N PHE A 80 -6.49 10.49 -6.56
CA PHE A 80 -5.50 10.47 -7.64
C PHE A 80 -5.97 11.18 -8.90
N LEU A 81 -7.30 11.33 -9.10
CA LEU A 81 -7.87 12.13 -10.19
C LEU A 81 -7.56 13.63 -10.09
N LEU A 82 -7.07 14.11 -8.95
CA LEU A 82 -6.56 15.48 -8.81
C LEU A 82 -5.25 15.68 -9.59
N ASP A 83 -4.46 14.61 -9.76
CA ASP A 83 -3.10 14.68 -10.29
C ASP A 83 -2.98 14.22 -11.74
N ALA A 84 -3.81 13.24 -12.15
CA ALA A 84 -3.82 12.72 -13.52
C ALA A 84 -5.19 12.15 -13.89
N ARG A 85 -5.47 12.12 -15.19
CA ARG A 85 -6.70 11.57 -15.78
C ARG A 85 -6.43 10.53 -16.86
N ASP A 86 -5.16 10.12 -16.99
CA ASP A 86 -4.71 9.13 -17.97
C ASP A 86 -3.43 8.46 -17.50
N TRP A 87 -3.07 7.34 -18.14
CA TRP A 87 -1.82 6.63 -17.89
C TRP A 87 -1.12 6.30 -19.23
N PRO A 88 0.20 6.45 -19.33
CA PRO A 88 1.17 6.81 -18.28
C PRO A 88 1.12 8.29 -17.88
N ALA A 89 1.44 8.56 -16.61
CA ALA A 89 1.40 9.90 -16.01
C ALA A 89 2.77 10.31 -15.42
N SER A 90 2.93 11.59 -15.12
CA SER A 90 4.11 12.09 -14.40
C SER A 90 3.96 11.86 -12.88
N PRO A 91 4.98 11.39 -12.14
CA PRO A 91 4.91 11.22 -10.69
C PRO A 91 4.89 12.55 -9.91
N LEU A 92 5.33 13.66 -10.51
CA LEU A 92 5.49 14.95 -9.83
C LEU A 92 4.20 15.48 -9.18
N PRO A 93 3.04 15.60 -9.87
CA PRO A 93 1.81 16.09 -9.25
C PRO A 93 1.40 15.23 -8.06
N PHE A 94 1.46 13.92 -8.19
CA PHE A 94 1.11 12.98 -7.13
C PHE A 94 1.96 13.16 -5.87
N LYS A 95 3.28 13.33 -6.03
CA LYS A 95 4.19 13.54 -4.89
C LYS A 95 3.93 14.89 -4.21
N LEU A 96 3.65 15.94 -4.95
CA LEU A 96 3.30 17.25 -4.38
C LEU A 96 1.98 17.17 -3.60
N THR A 97 0.96 16.51 -4.13
CA THR A 97 -0.30 16.27 -3.40
C THR A 97 -0.06 15.43 -2.15
N ASN A 98 0.79 14.41 -2.20
CA ASN A 98 1.15 13.64 -1.02
C ASN A 98 1.80 14.50 0.06
N VAL A 99 2.77 15.34 -0.29
CA VAL A 99 3.37 16.28 0.67
C VAL A 99 2.31 17.21 1.25
N ALA A 100 1.39 17.75 0.45
CA ALA A 100 0.29 18.57 0.97
C ALA A 100 -0.61 17.79 1.96
N VAL A 101 -0.95 16.54 1.67
CA VAL A 101 -1.71 15.67 2.60
C VAL A 101 -0.92 15.43 3.90
N HIS A 102 0.41 15.22 3.81
CA HIS A 102 1.27 15.09 4.99
C HIS A 102 1.20 16.34 5.89
N LEU A 103 1.26 17.53 5.30
CA LEU A 103 1.12 18.79 6.04
C LEU A 103 -0.27 18.91 6.70
N LEU A 104 -1.33 18.51 6.01
CA LEU A 104 -2.70 18.49 6.58
C LEU A 104 -2.80 17.52 7.75
N CYS A 105 -2.18 16.34 7.67
CA CYS A 105 -2.07 15.41 8.80
C CYS A 105 -1.36 16.05 10.01
N GLY A 106 -0.26 16.74 9.78
CA GLY A 106 0.46 17.46 10.83
C GLY A 106 -0.37 18.57 11.48
N ALA A 107 -1.13 19.32 10.69
CA ALA A 107 -2.04 20.35 11.19
C ALA A 107 -3.19 19.75 12.04
N ALA A 108 -3.80 18.66 11.57
CA ALA A 108 -4.82 17.91 12.31
C ALA A 108 -4.28 17.34 13.62
N LEU A 109 -3.06 16.79 13.58
CA LEU A 109 -2.36 16.27 14.76
C LEU A 109 -2.06 17.39 15.78
N ALA A 110 -1.60 18.56 15.33
CA ALA A 110 -1.39 19.71 16.22
C ALA A 110 -2.70 20.10 16.92
N GLY A 111 -3.83 20.10 16.21
CA GLY A 111 -5.16 20.31 16.76
C GLY A 111 -5.56 19.28 17.80
N LEU A 112 -5.37 18.00 17.49
CA LEU A 112 -5.65 16.87 18.40
C LEU A 112 -4.78 16.96 19.68
N LEU A 113 -3.45 17.10 19.53
CA LEU A 113 -2.54 17.18 20.67
C LEU A 113 -2.80 18.41 21.56
N ARG A 114 -3.17 19.55 20.94
CA ARG A 114 -3.62 20.74 21.67
C ARG A 114 -4.88 20.45 22.49
N ALA A 115 -5.88 19.79 21.89
CA ALA A 115 -7.13 19.45 22.58
C ALA A 115 -6.88 18.47 23.74
N LEU A 116 -6.15 17.38 23.50
CA LEU A 116 -5.76 16.41 24.53
C LEU A 116 -4.97 17.06 25.66
N SER A 117 -4.06 17.98 25.34
CA SER A 117 -3.26 18.69 26.34
C SER A 117 -4.13 19.64 27.19
N ARG A 118 -5.11 20.29 26.61
CA ARG A 118 -6.08 21.11 27.35
C ARG A 118 -6.90 20.26 28.32
N VAL A 119 -7.46 19.18 27.84
CA VAL A 119 -8.20 18.22 28.66
C VAL A 119 -7.32 17.66 29.78
N SER A 120 -6.04 17.45 29.53
CA SER A 120 -5.06 17.02 30.54
C SER A 120 -4.65 18.09 31.54
N GLY A 121 -5.21 19.32 31.45
CA GLY A 121 -5.01 20.41 32.40
C GLY A 121 -3.95 21.44 31.99
N ALA A 122 -3.45 21.43 30.76
CA ALA A 122 -2.54 22.48 30.30
C ALA A 122 -3.28 23.79 30.04
N ALA A 123 -2.67 24.93 30.48
CA ALA A 123 -3.16 26.25 30.10
C ALA A 123 -3.25 26.40 28.57
N PRO A 124 -4.19 27.21 28.04
CA PRO A 124 -4.45 27.26 26.58
C PRO A 124 -3.21 27.54 25.71
N ARG A 125 -2.32 28.41 26.15
CA ARG A 125 -1.05 28.76 25.47
C ARG A 125 -0.06 27.59 25.50
N ARG A 126 0.08 26.92 26.65
CA ARG A 126 0.94 25.75 26.81
C ARG A 126 0.44 24.60 25.93
N ALA A 127 -0.86 24.31 25.95
CA ALA A 127 -1.47 23.28 25.13
C ALA A 127 -1.23 23.52 23.63
N ALA A 128 -1.28 24.79 23.19
CA ALA A 128 -0.96 25.14 21.80
C ALA A 128 0.50 24.84 21.45
N TRP A 129 1.44 25.17 22.31
CA TRP A 129 2.87 24.86 22.08
C TRP A 129 3.18 23.37 22.16
N VAL A 130 2.52 22.61 23.04
CA VAL A 130 2.63 21.14 23.07
C VAL A 130 2.13 20.54 21.76
N GLY A 131 1.01 21.05 21.24
CA GLY A 131 0.48 20.64 19.94
C GLY A 131 1.46 20.93 18.79
N VAL A 132 2.04 22.13 18.76
CA VAL A 132 3.00 22.54 17.72
C VAL A 132 4.27 21.70 17.77
N LEU A 133 4.86 21.54 18.96
CA LEU A 133 6.10 20.77 19.09
C LEU A 133 5.91 19.28 18.80
N GLY A 134 4.84 18.66 19.34
CA GLY A 134 4.56 17.25 19.10
C GLY A 134 4.25 16.94 17.63
N ALA A 135 3.46 17.80 16.98
CA ALA A 135 3.20 17.69 15.56
C ALA A 135 4.43 18.01 14.70
N GLY A 136 5.27 18.96 15.11
CA GLY A 136 6.51 19.28 14.40
C GLY A 136 7.51 18.13 14.41
N LEU A 137 7.68 17.46 15.55
CA LEU A 137 8.51 16.25 15.66
C LEU A 137 7.97 15.14 14.74
N TRP A 138 6.65 14.91 14.74
CA TRP A 138 6.04 13.92 13.87
C TRP A 138 6.16 14.31 12.39
N LEU A 139 5.94 15.57 12.00
CA LEU A 139 6.04 16.05 10.62
C LEU A 139 7.44 15.90 10.03
N LEU A 140 8.46 16.11 10.85
CA LEU A 140 9.85 16.13 10.42
C LEU A 140 10.56 14.80 10.68
N ASP A 141 9.85 13.78 11.19
CA ASP A 141 10.42 12.46 11.40
C ASP A 141 10.77 11.80 10.05
N PRO A 142 12.05 11.45 9.84
CA PRO A 142 12.51 10.82 8.60
C PRO A 142 11.80 9.49 8.29
N PHE A 143 11.23 8.83 9.29
CA PHE A 143 10.48 7.59 9.12
C PHE A 143 9.28 7.71 8.16
N TRP A 144 8.75 8.92 7.95
CA TRP A 144 7.61 9.14 7.03
C TRP A 144 8.01 9.47 5.60
N VAL A 145 9.29 9.48 5.26
CA VAL A 145 9.73 9.83 3.90
C VAL A 145 9.21 8.83 2.89
N SER A 146 9.33 7.53 3.17
CA SER A 146 8.78 6.47 2.31
C SER A 146 7.26 6.59 2.18
N THR A 147 6.53 6.78 3.29
CA THR A 147 5.08 6.95 3.26
C THR A 147 4.64 8.17 2.44
N THR A 148 5.40 9.27 2.51
CA THR A 148 5.04 10.53 1.86
C THR A 148 5.39 10.53 0.38
N LEU A 149 6.56 9.98 0.00
CA LEU A 149 7.09 10.03 -1.37
C LEU A 149 6.77 8.79 -2.21
N TYR A 150 6.31 7.70 -1.63
CA TYR A 150 5.73 6.56 -2.32
C TYR A 150 4.25 6.87 -2.62
N VAL A 151 3.93 7.08 -3.90
CA VAL A 151 2.67 7.73 -4.33
C VAL A 151 1.43 6.99 -3.81
N VAL A 152 1.39 5.68 -3.93
CA VAL A 152 0.24 4.85 -3.53
C VAL A 152 -0.05 4.93 -2.03
N GLN A 153 0.94 5.28 -1.20
CA GLN A 153 0.75 5.40 0.25
C GLN A 153 -0.06 6.63 0.65
N ARG A 154 -0.51 7.45 -0.31
CA ARG A 154 -1.62 8.39 -0.10
C ARG A 154 -2.82 7.72 0.57
N MET A 155 -3.05 6.45 0.27
CA MET A 155 -4.08 5.62 0.91
C MET A 155 -3.94 5.63 2.44
N ALA A 156 -2.73 5.38 2.95
CA ALA A 156 -2.44 5.40 4.39
C ALA A 156 -2.51 6.82 4.98
N MET A 157 -2.03 7.81 4.22
CA MET A 157 -2.03 9.21 4.64
C MET A 157 -3.43 9.79 4.73
N LEU A 158 -4.33 9.49 3.77
CA LEU A 158 -5.74 9.90 3.83
C LEU A 158 -6.48 9.21 4.97
N ALA A 159 -6.25 7.91 5.19
CA ALA A 159 -6.79 7.22 6.35
C ALA A 159 -6.36 7.88 7.67
N ALA A 160 -5.09 8.29 7.77
CA ALA A 160 -4.58 9.03 8.91
C ALA A 160 -5.18 10.44 9.03
N LEU A 161 -5.30 11.18 7.92
CA LEU A 161 -5.89 12.52 7.92
C LEU A 161 -7.33 12.50 8.45
N PHE A 162 -8.17 11.65 7.88
CA PHE A 162 -9.56 11.52 8.32
C PHE A 162 -9.67 10.94 9.73
N GLY A 163 -8.80 10.00 10.11
CA GLY A 163 -8.71 9.46 11.46
C GLY A 163 -8.31 10.52 12.49
N LEU A 164 -7.28 11.32 12.24
CA LEU A 164 -6.84 12.41 13.12
C LEU A 164 -7.91 13.49 13.24
N ALA A 165 -8.56 13.87 12.14
CA ALA A 165 -9.66 14.83 12.15
C ALA A 165 -10.86 14.29 12.96
N ALA A 166 -11.20 13.01 12.79
CA ALA A 166 -12.26 12.34 13.55
C ALA A 166 -11.97 12.34 15.07
N LEU A 167 -10.75 11.96 15.44
CA LEU A 167 -10.33 11.93 16.85
C LEU A 167 -10.28 13.34 17.44
N TRP A 168 -9.82 14.34 16.70
CA TRP A 168 -9.85 15.73 17.14
C TRP A 168 -11.27 16.23 17.36
N GLY A 169 -12.18 15.99 16.39
CA GLY A 169 -13.60 16.32 16.51
C GLY A 169 -14.28 15.57 17.66
N TYR A 170 -13.92 14.31 17.89
CA TYR A 170 -14.39 13.52 19.03
C TYR A 170 -14.00 14.18 20.38
N VAL A 171 -12.71 14.53 20.56
CA VAL A 171 -12.24 15.20 21.77
C VAL A 171 -12.98 16.52 21.98
N ARG A 172 -13.17 17.32 20.94
CA ARG A 172 -13.92 18.59 21.00
C ARG A 172 -15.40 18.38 21.36
N GLY A 173 -16.05 17.38 20.79
CA GLY A 173 -17.45 17.03 21.12
C GLY A 173 -17.58 16.56 22.58
N ARG A 174 -16.59 15.81 23.10
CA ARG A 174 -16.54 15.41 24.51
C ARG A 174 -16.34 16.62 25.46
N GLU A 175 -15.55 17.62 25.07
CA GLU A 175 -15.47 18.89 25.82
C GLU A 175 -16.81 19.62 25.85
N LEU A 176 -17.57 19.63 24.74
CA LEU A 176 -18.92 20.25 24.69
C LEU A 176 -19.91 19.52 25.60
N LEU A 177 -19.89 18.17 25.61
CA LEU A 177 -20.73 17.38 26.52
C LEU A 177 -20.41 17.69 27.99
N ALA A 178 -19.13 17.81 28.36
CA ALA A 178 -18.72 18.18 29.71
C ALA A 178 -19.11 19.61 30.11
N GLN A 179 -19.39 20.50 29.16
CA GLN A 179 -19.90 21.85 29.36
C GLN A 179 -21.44 21.90 29.40
N GLY A 180 -22.14 20.75 29.40
CA GLY A 180 -23.61 20.68 29.36
C GLY A 180 -24.25 20.97 28.01
N ARG A 181 -23.45 21.14 26.92
CA ARG A 181 -23.95 21.36 25.54
C ARG A 181 -24.28 20.02 24.89
N VAL A 182 -25.34 19.37 25.38
CA VAL A 182 -25.66 17.98 25.08
C VAL A 182 -25.89 17.72 23.57
N ARG A 183 -26.80 18.48 22.94
CA ARG A 183 -27.16 18.28 21.52
C ARG A 183 -25.96 18.49 20.59
N THR A 184 -25.25 19.61 20.73
CA THR A 184 -24.07 19.93 19.89
C THR A 184 -22.90 18.98 20.16
N GLY A 185 -22.76 18.51 21.42
CA GLY A 185 -21.75 17.54 21.78
C GLY A 185 -22.00 16.17 21.15
N TYR A 186 -23.22 15.61 21.26
CA TYR A 186 -23.54 14.34 20.58
C TYR A 186 -23.47 14.42 19.07
N LEU A 187 -23.98 15.51 18.45
CA LEU A 187 -23.82 15.71 17.01
C LEU A 187 -22.34 15.73 16.63
N GLY A 188 -21.51 16.49 17.38
CA GLY A 188 -20.08 16.60 17.13
C GLY A 188 -19.35 15.26 17.18
N ILE A 189 -19.55 14.46 18.24
CA ILE A 189 -18.90 13.13 18.37
C ILE A 189 -19.42 12.15 17.32
N SER A 190 -20.70 12.16 16.98
CA SER A 190 -21.32 11.24 16.01
C SER A 190 -20.86 11.52 14.59
N VAL A 191 -20.92 12.78 14.15
CA VAL A 191 -20.48 13.17 12.81
C VAL A 191 -18.99 12.98 12.65
N SER A 192 -18.19 13.42 13.64
CA SER A 192 -16.71 13.29 13.53
C SER A 192 -16.28 11.83 13.44
N LEU A 193 -16.78 10.96 14.32
CA LEU A 193 -16.39 9.55 14.28
C LEU A 193 -17.06 8.79 13.13
N GLY A 194 -18.36 9.02 12.88
CA GLY A 194 -19.07 8.31 11.82
C GLY A 194 -18.48 8.60 10.44
N LEU A 195 -18.48 9.89 10.04
CA LEU A 195 -17.95 10.30 8.73
C LEU A 195 -16.44 10.07 8.63
N GLY A 196 -15.70 10.44 9.69
CA GLY A 196 -14.24 10.30 9.66
C GLY A 196 -13.79 8.84 9.58
N THR A 197 -14.42 7.92 10.33
CA THR A 197 -14.15 6.47 10.23
C THR A 197 -14.50 5.93 8.85
N LEU A 198 -15.65 6.33 8.28
CA LEU A 198 -16.06 5.92 6.95
C LEU A 198 -15.03 6.35 5.89
N LEU A 199 -14.67 7.63 5.85
CA LEU A 199 -13.69 8.16 4.89
C LEU A 199 -12.29 7.54 5.10
N ALA A 200 -11.87 7.34 6.34
CA ALA A 200 -10.60 6.68 6.67
C ALA A 200 -10.60 5.22 6.17
N THR A 201 -11.68 4.46 6.41
CA THR A 201 -11.79 3.05 5.98
C THR A 201 -11.86 2.93 4.46
N LEU A 202 -12.55 3.83 3.78
CA LEU A 202 -12.62 3.88 2.31
C LEU A 202 -11.33 4.42 1.68
N SER A 203 -10.40 4.97 2.47
CA SER A 203 -9.05 5.32 2.04
C SER A 203 -8.07 4.15 2.22
N LYS A 204 -8.13 3.48 3.36
CA LYS A 204 -7.38 2.26 3.69
C LYS A 204 -8.06 1.53 4.86
N GLU A 205 -8.03 0.20 4.86
CA GLU A 205 -8.76 -0.67 5.81
C GLU A 205 -8.42 -0.39 7.28
N ASN A 206 -7.19 0.04 7.58
CA ASN A 206 -6.79 0.40 8.95
C ASN A 206 -7.54 1.63 9.51
N GLY A 207 -8.21 2.40 8.66
CA GLY A 207 -9.16 3.44 9.09
C GLY A 207 -10.32 2.92 9.94
N ALA A 208 -10.69 1.64 9.80
CA ALA A 208 -11.70 0.99 10.64
C ALA A 208 -11.30 0.91 12.12
N LEU A 209 -10.03 1.14 12.46
CA LEU A 209 -9.53 1.19 13.83
C LEU A 209 -9.79 2.54 14.53
N VAL A 210 -10.24 3.58 13.84
CA VAL A 210 -10.49 4.91 14.43
C VAL A 210 -11.42 4.87 15.66
N PRO A 211 -12.52 4.08 15.69
CA PRO A 211 -13.33 3.90 16.89
C PRO A 211 -12.57 3.29 18.07
N LEU A 212 -11.71 2.30 17.82
CA LEU A 212 -10.84 1.70 18.85
C LEU A 212 -9.82 2.72 19.38
N LEU A 213 -9.22 3.52 18.50
CA LEU A 213 -8.30 4.60 18.86
C LEU A 213 -9.01 5.67 19.71
N ALA A 214 -10.25 6.04 19.37
CA ALA A 214 -11.09 6.91 20.20
C ALA A 214 -11.39 6.26 21.58
N TRP A 215 -11.57 4.96 21.64
CA TRP A 215 -11.76 4.24 22.90
C TRP A 215 -10.51 4.29 23.78
N VAL A 216 -9.32 4.18 23.20
CA VAL A 216 -8.06 4.40 23.93
C VAL A 216 -8.01 5.82 24.52
N LEU A 217 -8.33 6.85 23.74
CA LEU A 217 -8.37 8.23 24.24
C LEU A 217 -9.41 8.41 25.37
N GLU A 218 -10.59 7.80 25.24
CA GLU A 218 -11.62 7.81 26.28
C GLU A 218 -11.10 7.17 27.59
N ALA A 219 -10.47 5.99 27.50
CA ALA A 219 -10.03 5.23 28.65
C ALA A 219 -8.83 5.85 29.41
N TRP A 220 -7.89 6.47 28.67
CA TRP A 220 -6.66 7.03 29.26
C TRP A 220 -6.79 8.49 29.66
N VAL A 221 -7.55 9.29 28.88
CA VAL A 221 -7.55 10.75 29.02
C VAL A 221 -8.93 11.30 29.35
N LEU A 222 -9.93 11.06 28.49
CA LEU A 222 -11.16 11.82 28.50
C LEU A 222 -12.05 11.49 29.70
N ARG A 223 -12.32 10.18 29.96
CA ARG A 223 -13.16 9.75 31.08
C ARG A 223 -12.64 10.24 32.42
N ARG A 224 -11.33 10.25 32.61
CA ARG A 224 -10.70 10.68 33.87
C ARG A 224 -10.78 12.19 34.09
N ARG A 225 -10.72 12.98 33.01
CA ARG A 225 -10.62 14.43 33.07
C ARG A 225 -11.94 15.14 32.87
N LEU A 226 -12.80 14.59 32.05
CA LEU A 226 -14.11 15.19 31.73
C LEU A 226 -15.28 14.46 32.42
N GLY A 227 -15.01 13.32 33.06
CA GLY A 227 -16.07 12.46 33.60
C GLY A 227 -16.85 11.71 32.51
N ALA A 228 -17.82 10.89 32.96
CA ALA A 228 -18.83 10.35 32.07
C ALA A 228 -19.94 11.39 31.90
N PRO A 229 -20.47 11.61 30.68
CA PRO A 229 -21.68 12.38 30.50
C PRO A 229 -22.84 11.76 31.30
N GLU A 230 -23.72 12.59 31.85
CA GLU A 230 -24.85 12.13 32.63
C GLU A 230 -25.85 11.33 31.76
N GLY A 231 -26.45 10.28 32.36
CA GLY A 231 -27.49 9.45 31.76
C GLY A 231 -26.97 8.24 30.95
N SER A 232 -27.89 7.31 30.67
CA SER A 232 -27.63 6.06 29.93
C SER A 232 -27.29 6.26 28.46
N GLY A 233 -27.66 7.40 27.86
CA GLY A 233 -27.47 7.70 26.43
C GLY A 233 -26.03 7.63 25.97
N PHE A 234 -25.05 8.03 26.80
CA PHE A 234 -23.63 7.93 26.42
C PHE A 234 -23.11 6.49 26.43
N ALA A 235 -23.65 5.62 27.28
CA ALA A 235 -23.29 4.20 27.26
C ALA A 235 -23.78 3.52 25.97
N VAL A 236 -25.02 3.80 25.56
CA VAL A 236 -25.57 3.32 24.28
C VAL A 236 -24.78 3.89 23.12
N TRP A 237 -24.50 5.20 23.11
CA TRP A 237 -23.71 5.85 22.07
C TRP A 237 -22.32 5.17 21.93
N LYS A 238 -21.61 4.92 23.04
CA LYS A 238 -20.31 4.21 23.01
C LYS A 238 -20.43 2.79 22.46
N ALA A 239 -21.47 2.07 22.82
CA ALA A 239 -21.72 0.73 22.30
C ALA A 239 -21.86 0.76 20.77
N LEU A 240 -22.60 1.74 20.23
CA LEU A 240 -22.86 1.84 18.80
C LEU A 240 -21.66 2.41 18.01
N PHE A 241 -20.99 3.45 18.49
CA PHE A 241 -19.97 4.15 17.73
C PHE A 241 -18.53 3.70 18.02
N LEU A 242 -18.27 3.11 19.18
CA LEU A 242 -16.95 2.56 19.53
C LEU A 242 -17.00 1.02 19.61
N GLY A 243 -17.98 0.46 20.30
CA GLY A 243 -18.07 -0.98 20.56
C GLY A 243 -18.37 -1.78 19.30
N LEU A 244 -19.45 -1.48 18.61
CA LEU A 244 -19.87 -2.23 17.43
C LEU A 244 -18.84 -2.22 16.30
N PRO A 245 -18.27 -1.08 15.86
CA PRO A 245 -17.22 -1.09 14.84
C PRO A 245 -15.97 -1.86 15.27
N THR A 246 -15.56 -1.73 16.54
CA THR A 246 -14.42 -2.49 17.08
C THR A 246 -14.73 -4.00 17.08
N ALA A 247 -15.94 -4.41 17.47
CA ALA A 247 -16.36 -5.79 17.44
C ALA A 247 -16.38 -6.37 16.02
N VAL A 248 -16.76 -5.60 15.01
CA VAL A 248 -16.67 -6.00 13.60
C VAL A 248 -15.23 -6.27 13.19
N VAL A 249 -14.29 -5.39 13.54
CA VAL A 249 -12.85 -5.59 13.27
C VAL A 249 -12.33 -6.84 13.99
N VAL A 250 -12.66 -7.03 15.26
CA VAL A 250 -12.26 -8.22 16.04
C VAL A 250 -12.88 -9.48 15.43
N GLY A 251 -14.15 -9.45 15.05
CA GLY A 251 -14.84 -10.55 14.37
C GLY A 251 -14.17 -10.94 13.04
N TYR A 252 -13.75 -9.95 12.25
CA TYR A 252 -12.97 -10.18 11.03
C TYR A 252 -11.63 -10.89 11.32
N LEU A 253 -10.90 -10.44 12.34
CA LEU A 253 -9.67 -11.09 12.78
C LEU A 253 -9.92 -12.51 13.27
N LEU A 254 -10.94 -12.73 14.11
CA LEU A 254 -11.28 -14.06 14.62
C LEU A 254 -11.68 -15.03 13.49
N ARG A 255 -12.37 -14.53 12.46
CA ARG A 255 -12.69 -15.34 11.26
C ARG A 255 -11.45 -15.86 10.54
N SER A 256 -10.36 -15.09 10.55
CA SER A 256 -9.09 -15.48 9.92
C SER A 256 -8.17 -16.29 10.86
N ALA A 257 -8.49 -16.40 12.14
CA ALA A 257 -7.67 -17.09 13.15
C ALA A 257 -7.37 -18.57 12.85
N PRO A 258 -8.27 -19.37 12.21
CA PRO A 258 -7.93 -20.74 11.83
C PRO A 258 -6.64 -20.86 11.00
N GLY A 259 -6.25 -19.83 10.26
CA GLY A 259 -4.98 -19.76 9.55
C GLY A 259 -3.73 -19.88 10.44
N LEU A 260 -3.84 -19.58 11.73
CA LEU A 260 -2.73 -19.73 12.69
C LEU A 260 -2.28 -21.18 12.86
N TRP A 261 -3.22 -22.13 12.83
CA TRP A 261 -2.99 -23.54 13.10
C TRP A 261 -2.94 -24.41 11.85
N SER A 262 -3.50 -23.92 10.73
CA SER A 262 -3.53 -24.65 9.46
C SER A 262 -2.23 -24.56 8.64
N GLY A 263 -1.24 -23.82 9.12
CA GLY A 263 -0.03 -23.54 8.32
C GLY A 263 -0.27 -22.63 7.12
N TYR A 264 -1.40 -21.91 7.10
CA TYR A 264 -1.77 -21.04 6.00
C TYR A 264 -0.70 -19.97 5.74
N THR A 265 -0.21 -19.91 4.51
CA THR A 265 0.85 -18.99 4.06
C THR A 265 0.31 -17.83 3.21
N GLY A 266 -0.91 -17.93 2.68
CA GLY A 266 -1.44 -16.93 1.75
C GLY A 266 -0.60 -16.76 0.48
N GLY A 267 0.23 -17.78 0.17
CA GLY A 267 1.18 -17.74 -0.94
C GLY A 267 2.53 -17.08 -0.59
N ARG A 268 2.83 -16.87 0.70
CA ARG A 268 4.12 -16.33 1.18
C ARG A 268 5.05 -17.46 1.66
N ASP A 269 6.30 -17.13 1.91
CA ASP A 269 7.33 -18.02 2.43
C ASP A 269 7.27 -18.24 3.96
N PHE A 270 6.29 -17.64 4.62
CA PHE A 270 6.01 -17.77 6.04
C PHE A 270 4.53 -18.02 6.33
N SER A 271 4.24 -18.78 7.38
CA SER A 271 2.89 -19.04 7.84
C SER A 271 2.31 -17.88 8.66
N SER A 272 0.98 -17.89 8.87
CA SER A 272 0.29 -16.93 9.76
C SER A 272 0.85 -16.93 11.18
N TRP A 273 1.26 -18.10 11.69
CA TRP A 273 1.90 -18.23 12.99
C TRP A 273 3.29 -17.59 13.02
N GLN A 274 4.13 -17.89 12.02
CA GLN A 274 5.47 -17.32 11.89
C GLN A 274 5.41 -15.81 11.73
N ARG A 275 4.41 -15.30 10.99
CA ARG A 275 4.15 -13.87 10.88
C ARG A 275 3.86 -13.24 12.25
N LEU A 276 2.91 -13.80 13.00
CA LEU A 276 2.55 -13.30 14.33
C LEU A 276 3.77 -13.24 15.28
N LEU A 277 4.61 -14.27 15.26
CA LEU A 277 5.84 -14.28 16.05
C LEU A 277 6.84 -13.22 15.57
N SER A 278 7.03 -13.06 14.26
CA SER A 278 7.95 -12.07 13.68
C SER A 278 7.52 -10.63 13.99
N GLU A 279 6.19 -10.35 13.97
CA GLU A 279 5.66 -9.03 14.30
C GLU A 279 6.02 -8.56 15.71
N THR A 280 6.27 -9.48 16.67
CA THR A 280 6.73 -9.09 18.01
C THR A 280 8.08 -8.39 17.98
N ARG A 281 8.99 -8.78 17.08
CA ARG A 281 10.31 -8.18 16.89
C ARG A 281 10.22 -6.92 16.04
N ILE A 282 9.39 -6.96 15.00
CA ILE A 282 9.18 -5.86 14.06
C ILE A 282 8.60 -4.62 14.76
N LEU A 283 7.66 -4.81 15.68
CA LEU A 283 7.12 -3.70 16.47
C LEU A 283 8.20 -2.97 17.30
N TRP A 284 9.21 -3.68 17.81
CA TRP A 284 10.36 -3.06 18.46
C TRP A 284 11.24 -2.29 17.46
N SER A 285 11.44 -2.83 16.26
CA SER A 285 12.15 -2.09 15.20
C SER A 285 11.42 -0.79 14.88
N TYR A 286 10.10 -0.83 14.66
CA TYR A 286 9.32 0.37 14.42
C TYR A 286 9.42 1.41 15.53
N LEU A 287 9.34 0.99 16.80
CA LEU A 287 9.54 1.90 17.93
C LEU A 287 10.95 2.53 17.92
N GLY A 288 11.96 1.72 17.58
CA GLY A 288 13.33 2.22 17.42
C GLY A 288 13.46 3.22 16.28
N ASP A 289 12.89 2.94 15.13
CA ASP A 289 12.98 3.77 13.93
C ASP A 289 12.30 5.13 14.10
N ILE A 290 11.14 5.17 14.78
CA ILE A 290 10.44 6.42 15.14
C ILE A 290 11.29 7.33 16.04
N TRP A 291 12.06 6.75 16.98
CA TRP A 291 12.78 7.57 17.98
C TRP A 291 14.24 7.86 17.64
N LEU A 292 14.88 7.00 16.84
CA LEU A 292 16.34 7.04 16.66
C LEU A 292 16.79 7.82 15.41
N ALA A 293 15.87 8.30 14.59
CA ALA A 293 16.19 9.06 13.37
C ALA A 293 17.29 8.38 12.53
N ARG A 294 17.18 7.08 12.30
CA ARG A 294 18.23 6.33 11.59
C ARG A 294 18.51 6.95 10.23
N ALA A 295 19.78 7.06 9.88
CA ALA A 295 20.22 7.62 8.60
C ALA A 295 19.87 6.69 7.44
N HIS A 296 19.75 5.38 7.73
CA HIS A 296 19.50 4.30 6.79
C HIS A 296 18.23 3.58 7.21
N ASP A 297 17.33 3.36 6.30
CA ASP A 297 16.00 2.80 6.57
C ASP A 297 15.61 1.63 5.68
N GLY A 298 16.52 1.18 4.81
CA GLY A 298 16.29 0.03 3.96
C GLY A 298 15.24 0.19 2.86
N GLY A 299 14.64 1.35 2.74
CA GLY A 299 13.69 1.66 1.68
C GLY A 299 12.44 0.79 1.70
N LEU A 300 12.11 0.14 0.56
CA LEU A 300 10.92 -0.69 0.41
C LEU A 300 11.23 -2.21 0.42
N PHE A 301 12.50 -2.60 0.53
CA PHE A 301 12.91 -3.99 0.49
C PHE A 301 13.29 -4.48 1.88
N HIS A 302 12.50 -5.42 2.40
CA HIS A 302 12.67 -6.04 3.71
C HIS A 302 12.52 -7.57 3.62
N ASP A 303 12.89 -8.13 2.49
CA ASP A 303 12.84 -9.57 2.22
C ASP A 303 14.02 -10.35 2.83
N ASP A 304 14.99 -9.66 3.41
CA ASP A 304 16.08 -10.18 4.22
C ASP A 304 15.76 -10.26 5.74
N VAL A 305 14.54 -9.87 6.15
CA VAL A 305 14.12 -9.95 7.55
C VAL A 305 13.99 -11.42 7.98
N ILE A 306 14.72 -11.80 9.03
CA ILE A 306 14.68 -13.15 9.57
C ILE A 306 13.31 -13.45 10.14
N VAL A 307 12.60 -14.42 9.54
CA VAL A 307 11.30 -14.91 9.99
C VAL A 307 11.45 -15.67 11.31
N SER A 308 10.57 -15.37 12.28
CA SER A 308 10.50 -16.14 13.53
C SER A 308 9.77 -17.47 13.29
N THR A 309 10.49 -18.57 13.31
CA THR A 309 9.91 -19.91 13.12
C THR A 309 9.39 -20.53 14.44
N GLY A 310 9.79 -19.96 15.58
CA GLY A 310 9.37 -20.36 16.92
C GLY A 310 9.76 -19.31 17.96
N TRP A 311 9.37 -19.54 19.21
CA TRP A 311 9.64 -18.62 20.33
C TRP A 311 11.13 -18.38 20.59
N LEU A 312 11.98 -19.38 20.28
CA LEU A 312 13.44 -19.35 20.48
C LEU A 312 14.24 -19.28 19.18
N HIS A 313 13.55 -19.24 18.02
CA HIS A 313 14.18 -19.17 16.72
C HIS A 313 13.59 -18.01 15.87
N PRO A 314 14.32 -16.89 15.81
CA PRO A 314 15.56 -16.55 16.54
C PRO A 314 15.27 -16.31 18.03
N TRP A 315 16.29 -16.44 18.88
CA TRP A 315 16.18 -16.31 20.35
C TRP A 315 15.59 -14.98 20.81
N THR A 316 15.67 -13.95 19.97
CA THR A 316 15.14 -12.59 20.23
C THR A 316 13.62 -12.52 20.22
N THR A 317 12.91 -13.54 19.70
CA THR A 317 11.43 -13.54 19.58
C THR A 317 10.76 -13.53 20.94
N LEU A 318 11.13 -14.42 21.86
CA LEU A 318 10.55 -14.50 23.20
C LEU A 318 10.79 -13.23 24.03
N PRO A 319 12.03 -12.70 24.13
CA PRO A 319 12.28 -11.43 24.81
C PRO A 319 11.51 -10.26 24.19
N ALA A 320 11.35 -10.21 22.87
CA ALA A 320 10.58 -9.18 22.21
C ALA A 320 9.10 -9.24 22.62
N ALA A 321 8.50 -10.42 22.58
CA ALA A 321 7.10 -10.61 22.99
C ALA A 321 6.90 -10.26 24.48
N ALA A 322 7.78 -10.72 25.36
CA ALA A 322 7.74 -10.41 26.80
C ALA A 322 7.89 -8.89 27.04
N GLY A 323 8.80 -8.24 26.32
CA GLY A 323 8.99 -6.79 26.38
C GLY A 323 7.76 -6.00 25.95
N LEU A 324 7.08 -6.40 24.85
CA LEU A 324 5.81 -5.78 24.43
C LEU A 324 4.72 -5.92 25.48
N LEU A 325 4.63 -7.11 26.11
CA LEU A 325 3.69 -7.33 27.20
C LEU A 325 3.97 -6.42 28.39
N VAL A 326 5.23 -6.34 28.82
CA VAL A 326 5.67 -5.43 29.90
C VAL A 326 5.35 -3.98 29.55
N LEU A 327 5.68 -3.53 28.31
CA LEU A 327 5.39 -2.18 27.84
C LEU A 327 3.88 -1.89 27.87
N GLY A 328 3.05 -2.84 27.45
CA GLY A 328 1.59 -2.75 27.52
C GLY A 328 1.07 -2.64 28.97
N LEU A 329 1.61 -3.45 29.87
CA LEU A 329 1.26 -3.40 31.31
C LEU A 329 1.68 -2.07 31.94
N LEU A 330 2.87 -1.54 31.63
CA LEU A 330 3.32 -0.23 32.07
C LEU A 330 2.43 0.88 31.52
N ALA A 331 2.05 0.81 30.24
CA ALA A 331 1.12 1.76 29.62
C ALA A 331 -0.28 1.68 30.30
N TRP A 332 -0.75 0.49 30.60
CA TRP A 332 -2.01 0.30 31.34
C TRP A 332 -1.94 0.90 32.74
N ARG A 333 -0.85 0.67 33.46
CA ARG A 333 -0.63 1.27 34.77
C ARG A 333 -0.52 2.80 34.72
N ALA A 334 0.11 3.32 33.66
CA ALA A 334 0.32 4.77 33.47
C ALA A 334 -1.00 5.55 33.37
N ARG A 335 -2.13 4.93 32.99
CA ARG A 335 -3.46 5.57 33.01
C ARG A 335 -3.84 6.14 34.38
N ARG A 336 -3.28 5.58 35.50
CA ARG A 336 -3.52 6.00 36.88
C ARG A 336 -2.47 6.98 37.39
N ALA A 337 -1.46 7.31 36.60
CA ALA A 337 -0.37 8.20 37.02
C ALA A 337 -0.90 9.60 37.35
N ARG A 338 -0.29 10.22 38.34
CA ARG A 338 -0.62 11.62 38.75
C ARG A 338 -0.12 12.63 37.72
N HIS A 339 1.09 12.41 37.19
CA HIS A 339 1.71 13.32 36.23
C HIS A 339 1.19 13.10 34.81
N PRO A 340 0.68 14.13 34.11
CA PRO A 340 0.07 14.01 32.78
C PRO A 340 0.98 13.43 31.70
N ALA A 341 2.31 13.63 31.78
CA ALA A 341 3.25 13.07 30.81
C ALA A 341 3.25 11.54 30.82
N TRP A 342 3.11 10.90 31.99
CA TRP A 342 3.00 9.44 32.06
C TRP A 342 1.67 8.92 31.48
N VAL A 343 0.58 9.69 31.71
CA VAL A 343 -0.71 9.38 31.10
C VAL A 343 -0.60 9.50 29.58
N ALA A 344 0.07 10.53 29.08
CA ALA A 344 0.32 10.74 27.66
C ALA A 344 1.18 9.62 27.06
N ALA A 345 2.24 9.19 27.78
CA ALA A 345 3.08 8.08 27.34
C ALA A 345 2.31 6.76 27.27
N GLY A 346 1.51 6.45 28.31
CA GLY A 346 0.65 5.26 28.31
C GLY A 346 -0.40 5.30 27.19
N ALA A 347 -1.01 6.47 26.97
CA ALA A 347 -1.97 6.65 25.88
C ALA A 347 -1.29 6.46 24.51
N ALA A 348 -0.08 7.00 24.30
CA ALA A 348 0.68 6.86 23.06
C ALA A 348 1.02 5.38 22.74
N VAL A 349 1.52 4.64 23.75
CA VAL A 349 1.84 3.21 23.59
C VAL A 349 0.58 2.38 23.30
N MET A 350 -0.51 2.60 24.01
CA MET A 350 -1.75 1.86 23.77
C MET A 350 -2.41 2.24 22.43
N PHE A 351 -2.29 3.49 22.02
CA PHE A 351 -2.73 3.98 20.72
C PHE A 351 -1.91 3.31 19.59
N PHE A 352 -0.62 3.17 19.77
CA PHE A 352 0.27 2.45 18.86
C PHE A 352 -0.16 0.99 18.71
N PHE A 353 -0.33 0.26 19.82
CA PHE A 353 -0.76 -1.14 19.77
C PHE A 353 -2.17 -1.31 19.17
N ALA A 354 -3.11 -0.44 19.54
CA ALA A 354 -4.45 -0.45 18.97
C ALA A 354 -4.43 -0.17 17.45
N GLY A 355 -3.57 0.74 17.00
CA GLY A 355 -3.40 1.07 15.59
C GLY A 355 -2.77 -0.05 14.76
N HIS A 356 -2.01 -0.94 15.39
CA HIS A 356 -1.41 -2.12 14.74
C HIS A 356 -2.30 -3.37 14.74
N LEU A 357 -3.49 -3.31 15.33
CA LEU A 357 -4.36 -4.49 15.50
C LEU A 357 -4.72 -5.19 14.18
N LEU A 358 -4.79 -4.48 13.05
CA LEU A 358 -5.05 -5.11 11.73
C LEU A 358 -3.77 -5.52 11.01
N GLU A 359 -2.72 -4.70 11.05
CA GLU A 359 -1.58 -4.86 10.17
C GLU A 359 -0.40 -5.62 10.80
N SER A 360 -0.34 -5.79 12.14
CA SER A 360 0.71 -6.52 12.85
C SER A 360 0.17 -7.73 13.62
N THR A 361 -0.65 -8.55 12.94
CA THR A 361 -1.22 -9.78 13.45
C THR A 361 -0.91 -10.95 12.53
N TRP A 362 -1.75 -11.97 12.51
CA TRP A 362 -1.61 -13.17 11.68
C TRP A 362 -2.17 -13.05 10.26
N LEU A 363 -2.73 -11.89 9.88
CA LEU A 363 -3.19 -11.65 8.51
C LEU A 363 -1.99 -11.69 7.56
N GLN A 364 -2.12 -12.42 6.45
CA GLN A 364 -1.04 -12.62 5.49
C GLN A 364 -0.73 -11.35 4.69
N LEU A 365 0.10 -10.51 5.27
CA LEU A 365 0.64 -9.28 4.69
C LEU A 365 2.17 -9.37 4.66
N GLU A 366 2.86 -8.51 3.91
CA GLU A 366 4.32 -8.33 4.04
C GLU A 366 4.72 -8.12 5.50
N LEU A 367 5.93 -8.54 5.89
CA LEU A 367 6.38 -8.40 7.27
C LEU A 367 6.56 -6.93 7.65
N VAL A 368 7.33 -6.19 6.91
CA VAL A 368 7.72 -4.82 7.27
C VAL A 368 7.23 -3.83 6.23
N PHE A 369 6.54 -2.78 6.69
CA PHE A 369 6.29 -1.57 5.95
C PHE A 369 6.18 -0.36 6.87
N GLU A 370 6.93 0.70 6.61
CA GLU A 370 6.97 1.92 7.42
C GLU A 370 5.61 2.61 7.49
N HIS A 371 4.87 2.67 6.40
CA HIS A 371 3.56 3.34 6.31
C HIS A 371 2.48 2.80 7.26
N ARG A 372 2.65 1.58 7.80
CA ARG A 372 1.75 1.01 8.81
C ARG A 372 1.76 1.78 10.11
N ASN A 373 2.86 2.48 10.38
CA ASN A 373 3.07 3.25 11.60
C ASN A 373 2.48 4.66 11.53
N TYR A 374 2.11 5.14 10.35
CA TYR A 374 1.82 6.55 10.10
C TYR A 374 0.70 7.12 11.00
N LEU A 375 -0.43 6.43 11.17
CA LEU A 375 -1.46 6.79 12.14
C LEU A 375 -1.15 6.25 13.55
N PRO A 376 -0.72 4.99 13.75
CA PRO A 376 -0.43 4.46 15.08
C PRO A 376 0.59 5.26 15.89
N ALA A 377 1.60 5.85 15.26
CA ALA A 377 2.64 6.62 15.92
C ALA A 377 2.27 8.10 16.20
N ALA A 378 1.06 8.54 15.83
CA ALA A 378 0.67 9.95 15.92
C ALA A 378 0.84 10.58 17.32
N LEU A 379 0.69 9.81 18.38
CA LEU A 379 0.81 10.31 19.75
C LEU A 379 2.20 10.13 20.36
N MET A 380 3.17 9.51 19.66
CA MET A 380 4.47 9.13 20.25
C MET A 380 5.27 10.32 20.81
N PHE A 381 5.20 11.48 20.16
CA PHE A 381 5.93 12.67 20.59
C PHE A 381 5.16 13.55 21.58
N TRP A 382 3.90 13.21 21.91
CA TRP A 382 3.11 13.98 22.87
C TRP A 382 3.71 14.05 24.28
N PRO A 383 4.18 12.95 24.92
CA PRO A 383 4.80 13.00 26.24
C PRO A 383 6.07 13.85 26.26
N LEU A 384 6.93 13.76 25.21
CA LEU A 384 8.13 14.59 25.10
C LEU A 384 7.78 16.08 24.96
N ALA A 385 6.83 16.42 24.08
CA ALA A 385 6.35 17.78 23.91
C ALA A 385 5.72 18.34 25.21
N TRP A 386 5.00 17.49 25.95
CA TRP A 386 4.45 17.87 27.26
C TRP A 386 5.55 18.24 28.27
N LEU A 387 6.64 17.49 28.34
CA LEU A 387 7.78 17.73 29.22
C LEU A 387 8.60 18.95 28.79
N ALA A 388 8.82 19.11 27.50
CA ALA A 388 9.64 20.16 26.90
C ALA A 388 9.02 21.57 27.03
N VAL A 389 7.67 21.67 26.93
CA VAL A 389 6.99 22.97 27.00
C VAL A 389 6.76 23.39 28.44
N PRO A 390 7.36 24.54 28.91
CA PRO A 390 7.28 24.97 30.30
C PRO A 390 5.87 25.39 30.74
N GLU A 391 5.56 25.25 32.01
CA GLU A 391 4.37 25.82 32.65
C GLU A 391 4.51 27.33 32.83
N SER A 392 3.41 28.06 32.67
CA SER A 392 3.35 29.47 33.01
C SER A 392 3.61 29.65 34.53
N LYS A 393 4.26 30.78 34.91
CA LYS A 393 4.78 31.04 36.26
C LYS A 393 3.75 31.10 37.40
N ALA A 394 2.47 30.83 37.18
CA ALA A 394 1.36 31.08 38.10
C ALA A 394 0.87 29.85 38.93
N GLY A 395 1.62 28.74 38.98
CA GLY A 395 1.25 27.55 39.77
C GLY A 395 2.24 27.22 40.89
N PRO A 396 1.85 26.47 41.93
CA PRO A 396 2.75 26.07 43.02
C PRO A 396 3.92 25.27 42.47
N ARG A 397 5.14 25.73 42.76
CA ARG A 397 6.39 25.21 42.23
C ARG A 397 6.80 23.95 42.99
N THR A 398 6.66 22.77 42.42
CA THR A 398 7.35 21.59 42.94
C THR A 398 8.86 21.67 42.61
N PRO A 399 9.77 21.57 43.59
CA PRO A 399 11.21 21.81 43.40
C PRO A 399 11.94 20.79 42.52
N LEU A 400 11.36 19.62 42.33
CA LEU A 400 12.02 18.42 41.76
C LEU A 400 12.29 18.41 40.23
N CYS A 401 11.92 19.47 39.48
CA CYS A 401 11.93 19.35 38.01
C CYS A 401 12.61 20.51 37.23
N ARG A 402 13.37 21.38 37.83
CA ARG A 402 13.97 22.55 37.13
C ARG A 402 15.07 22.20 36.11
N PRO A 403 16.07 21.36 36.40
CA PRO A 403 17.10 21.01 35.41
C PRO A 403 16.55 20.08 34.33
N SER A 404 15.69 19.11 34.66
CA SER A 404 15.13 18.13 33.70
C SER A 404 14.27 18.74 32.58
N ARG A 405 13.54 19.83 32.86
CA ARG A 405 12.71 20.52 31.85
C ARG A 405 13.50 21.33 30.84
N ARG A 406 14.62 21.95 31.22
CA ARG A 406 15.51 22.64 30.27
C ARG A 406 16.17 21.64 29.33
N TRP A 407 16.61 20.52 29.87
CA TRP A 407 17.20 19.44 29.08
C TRP A 407 16.17 18.78 28.13
N ALA A 408 14.94 18.58 28.59
CA ALA A 408 13.87 18.06 27.72
C ALA A 408 13.54 19.02 26.58
N GLY A 409 13.51 20.31 26.81
CA GLY A 409 13.35 21.35 25.78
C GLY A 409 14.49 21.36 24.78
N ALA A 410 15.73 21.34 25.27
CA ALA A 410 16.92 21.27 24.41
C ALA A 410 16.95 19.97 23.60
N ALA A 411 16.66 18.84 24.23
CA ALA A 411 16.60 17.55 23.55
C ALA A 411 15.50 17.50 22.45
N ALA A 412 14.31 18.06 22.73
CA ALA A 412 13.24 18.14 21.74
C ALA A 412 13.61 19.02 20.53
N LEU A 413 14.29 20.16 20.76
CA LEU A 413 14.77 21.02 19.67
C LEU A 413 15.92 20.38 18.90
N ALA A 414 16.84 19.70 19.56
CA ALA A 414 17.91 18.96 18.92
C ALA A 414 17.36 17.81 18.05
N LEU A 415 16.36 17.07 18.58
CA LEU A 415 15.69 16.01 17.84
C LEU A 415 14.92 16.57 16.63
N LEU A 416 14.24 17.70 16.77
CA LEU A 416 13.55 18.38 15.68
C LEU A 416 14.52 18.78 14.55
N ALA A 417 15.67 19.35 14.91
CA ALA A 417 16.71 19.72 13.95
C ALA A 417 17.32 18.48 13.29
N LEU A 418 17.63 17.44 14.07
CA LEU A 418 18.12 16.16 13.54
C LEU A 418 17.12 15.53 12.56
N PHE A 419 15.85 15.48 12.93
CA PHE A 419 14.79 14.97 12.08
C PHE A 419 14.68 15.76 10.78
N ALA A 420 14.70 17.10 10.83
CA ALA A 420 14.66 17.94 9.63
C ALA A 420 15.82 17.63 8.67
N VAL A 421 17.06 17.49 9.20
CA VAL A 421 18.25 17.17 8.41
C VAL A 421 18.13 15.78 7.78
N GLN A 422 17.75 14.77 8.56
CA GLN A 422 17.64 13.39 8.06
C GLN A 422 16.50 13.25 7.05
N THR A 423 15.35 13.91 7.29
CA THR A 423 14.25 13.95 6.32
C THR A 423 14.66 14.59 5.01
N ALA A 424 15.42 15.71 5.04
CA ALA A 424 15.92 16.33 3.82
C ALA A 424 16.90 15.41 3.05
N ARG A 425 17.78 14.71 3.77
CA ARG A 425 18.71 13.74 3.16
C ARG A 425 17.97 12.57 2.49
N ARG A 426 17.04 11.94 3.21
CA ARG A 426 16.21 10.85 2.69
C ARG A 426 15.34 11.32 1.53
N ALA A 427 14.69 12.48 1.64
CA ALA A 427 13.92 13.04 0.54
C ALA A 427 14.77 13.30 -0.71
N ALA A 428 16.01 13.78 -0.55
CA ALA A 428 16.95 13.96 -1.66
C ALA A 428 17.36 12.62 -2.30
N GLU A 429 17.51 11.56 -1.52
CA GLU A 429 17.74 10.20 -2.01
C GLU A 429 16.53 9.70 -2.81
N TRP A 430 15.32 9.81 -2.25
CA TRP A 430 14.07 9.44 -2.93
C TRP A 430 13.79 10.25 -4.20
N GLY A 431 14.38 11.43 -4.32
CA GLY A 431 14.34 12.26 -5.53
C GLY A 431 15.34 11.87 -6.62
N ALA A 432 16.25 10.92 -6.35
CA ALA A 432 17.31 10.50 -7.25
C ALA A 432 17.31 8.96 -7.41
N PRO A 433 16.50 8.39 -8.33
CA PRO A 433 16.20 6.95 -8.38
C PRO A 433 17.43 6.04 -8.43
N PHE A 434 18.48 6.41 -9.16
CA PHE A 434 19.71 5.61 -9.20
C PHE A 434 20.45 5.62 -7.85
N ARG A 435 20.56 6.78 -7.19
CA ARG A 435 21.17 6.88 -5.84
C ARG A 435 20.35 6.10 -4.81
N GLN A 436 19.02 6.15 -4.93
CA GLN A 436 18.09 5.38 -4.11
C GLN A 436 18.35 3.87 -4.27
N ALA A 437 18.48 3.38 -5.51
CA ALA A 437 18.76 1.97 -5.77
C ALA A 437 20.12 1.54 -5.20
N LEU A 438 21.15 2.39 -5.32
CA LEU A 438 22.48 2.15 -4.73
C LEU A 438 22.42 2.08 -3.20
N ALA A 439 21.72 3.01 -2.56
CA ALA A 439 21.54 3.05 -1.11
C ALA A 439 20.84 1.77 -0.62
N TRP A 440 19.67 1.46 -1.19
CA TRP A 440 18.88 0.29 -0.78
C TRP A 440 19.61 -1.04 -0.98
N ALA A 441 20.32 -1.21 -2.10
CA ALA A 441 21.11 -2.42 -2.31
C ALA A 441 22.34 -2.52 -1.38
N GLY A 442 22.89 -1.38 -0.97
CA GLY A 442 23.99 -1.31 0.00
C GLY A 442 23.54 -1.59 1.44
N GLU A 443 22.34 -1.11 1.82
CA GLU A 443 21.74 -1.33 3.14
C GLU A 443 21.23 -2.76 3.32
N HIS A 444 20.71 -3.37 2.24
CA HIS A 444 20.19 -4.74 2.19
C HIS A 444 20.96 -5.61 1.19
N PRO A 445 22.23 -5.95 1.50
CA PRO A 445 23.06 -6.76 0.62
C PRO A 445 22.53 -8.18 0.45
N ASP A 446 21.72 -8.66 1.39
CA ASP A 446 21.11 -9.99 1.39
C ASP A 446 19.67 -10.00 0.84
N SER A 447 19.13 -8.83 0.42
CA SER A 447 17.83 -8.74 -0.24
C SER A 447 17.92 -9.03 -1.74
N PRO A 448 17.38 -10.16 -2.24
CA PRO A 448 17.30 -10.44 -3.67
C PRO A 448 16.60 -9.30 -4.44
N ARG A 449 15.53 -8.71 -3.87
CA ARG A 449 14.75 -7.65 -4.50
C ARG A 449 15.52 -6.34 -4.63
N ALA A 450 16.29 -5.95 -3.59
CA ALA A 450 17.13 -4.76 -3.64
C ALA A 450 18.26 -4.90 -4.68
N GLN A 451 18.90 -6.08 -4.73
CA GLN A 451 19.97 -6.36 -5.70
C GLN A 451 19.43 -6.38 -7.15
N ALA A 452 18.27 -7.01 -7.37
CA ALA A 452 17.61 -7.01 -8.68
C ALA A 452 17.17 -5.59 -9.11
N TYR A 453 16.69 -4.78 -8.16
CA TYR A 453 16.29 -3.39 -8.43
C TYR A 453 17.48 -2.55 -8.91
N LEU A 454 18.63 -2.63 -8.23
CA LEU A 454 19.85 -1.94 -8.66
C LEU A 454 20.39 -2.47 -10.00
N ALA A 455 20.34 -3.79 -10.21
CA ALA A 455 20.77 -4.40 -11.47
C ALA A 455 19.97 -3.87 -12.68
N ASN A 456 18.66 -3.62 -12.50
CA ASN A 456 17.82 -3.03 -13.55
C ASN A 456 18.24 -1.58 -13.90
N PHE A 457 18.74 -0.80 -12.94
CA PHE A 457 19.32 0.51 -13.24
C PHE A 457 20.62 0.42 -14.05
N TRP A 458 21.49 -0.53 -13.72
CA TRP A 458 22.71 -0.75 -14.49
C TRP A 458 22.39 -1.19 -15.92
N ARG A 459 21.42 -2.11 -16.10
CA ARG A 459 20.94 -2.50 -17.43
C ARG A 459 20.37 -1.33 -18.22
N ALA A 460 19.50 -0.53 -17.60
CA ALA A 460 18.93 0.66 -18.23
C ALA A 460 19.99 1.70 -18.62
N ALA A 461 21.13 1.72 -17.94
CA ALA A 461 22.29 2.54 -18.26
C ALA A 461 23.23 1.88 -19.32
N GLY A 462 22.89 0.70 -19.85
CA GLY A 462 23.71 -0.04 -20.80
C GLY A 462 24.96 -0.71 -20.18
N ASN A 463 25.00 -0.81 -18.86
CA ASN A 463 26.13 -1.45 -18.13
C ASN A 463 25.79 -2.86 -17.70
N ASP A 464 25.64 -3.77 -18.67
CA ASP A 464 25.26 -5.15 -18.47
C ASP A 464 26.30 -5.92 -17.66
N ALA A 465 27.59 -5.61 -17.81
CA ALA A 465 28.66 -6.22 -17.04
C ALA A 465 28.52 -5.97 -15.52
N GLN A 466 28.18 -4.73 -15.12
CA GLN A 466 27.93 -4.40 -13.71
C GLN A 466 26.64 -5.07 -13.21
N ALA A 467 25.57 -5.06 -14.00
CA ALA A 467 24.33 -5.74 -13.68
C ALA A 467 24.56 -7.26 -13.49
N GLY A 468 25.26 -7.90 -14.43
CA GLY A 468 25.58 -9.32 -14.39
C GLY A 468 26.41 -9.69 -13.15
N SER A 469 27.50 -8.95 -12.88
CA SER A 469 28.36 -9.22 -11.72
C SER A 469 27.64 -9.02 -10.39
N LEU A 470 26.74 -8.05 -10.29
CA LEU A 470 25.89 -7.81 -9.11
C LEU A 470 24.95 -9.00 -8.87
N LEU A 471 24.23 -9.41 -9.91
CA LEU A 471 23.28 -10.52 -9.85
C LEU A 471 24.00 -11.86 -9.55
N GLU A 472 25.19 -12.10 -10.09
CA GLU A 472 25.98 -13.29 -9.77
C GLU A 472 26.45 -13.31 -8.32
N ARG A 473 26.83 -12.15 -7.75
CA ARG A 473 27.13 -12.07 -6.31
C ARG A 473 25.91 -12.41 -5.45
N ALA A 474 24.73 -11.88 -5.82
CA ALA A 474 23.49 -12.16 -5.10
C ALA A 474 23.07 -13.64 -5.27
N LEU A 475 23.20 -14.22 -6.46
CA LEU A 475 22.91 -15.63 -6.73
C LEU A 475 23.84 -16.61 -5.99
N ARG A 476 25.08 -16.23 -5.65
CA ARG A 476 25.93 -17.04 -4.78
C ARG A 476 25.34 -17.19 -3.37
N ARG A 477 24.59 -16.22 -2.88
CA ARG A 477 23.90 -16.28 -1.57
C ARG A 477 22.52 -16.92 -1.68
N HIS A 478 21.81 -16.67 -2.80
CA HIS A 478 20.45 -17.11 -3.06
C HIS A 478 20.34 -17.85 -4.40
N PRO A 479 20.96 -19.05 -4.54
CA PRO A 479 21.13 -19.72 -5.85
C PRO A 479 19.84 -20.14 -6.53
N ASN A 480 18.76 -20.27 -5.77
CA ASN A 480 17.43 -20.67 -6.27
C ASN A 480 16.42 -19.54 -6.32
N ASP A 481 16.84 -18.28 -6.06
CA ASP A 481 15.93 -17.14 -6.12
C ASP A 481 15.51 -16.86 -7.57
N LEU A 482 14.21 -16.99 -7.82
CA LEU A 482 13.65 -16.86 -9.17
C LEU A 482 13.76 -15.42 -9.70
N VAL A 483 13.65 -14.40 -8.83
CA VAL A 483 13.74 -12.99 -9.25
C VAL A 483 15.15 -12.67 -9.73
N LEU A 484 16.17 -13.10 -8.98
CA LEU A 484 17.57 -12.93 -9.37
C LEU A 484 17.89 -13.68 -10.66
N LEU A 485 17.46 -14.93 -10.78
CA LEU A 485 17.69 -15.76 -11.95
C LEU A 485 17.05 -15.15 -13.21
N ILE A 486 15.84 -14.62 -13.12
CA ILE A 486 15.16 -13.98 -14.26
C ILE A 486 15.85 -12.67 -14.65
N ASN A 487 16.26 -11.84 -13.68
CA ASN A 487 17.02 -10.63 -13.99
C ASN A 487 18.36 -10.98 -14.63
N ARG A 488 19.04 -12.05 -14.19
CA ARG A 488 20.28 -12.53 -14.84
C ARG A 488 20.03 -13.06 -16.25
N ALA A 489 18.89 -13.70 -16.49
CA ALA A 489 18.48 -14.09 -17.85
C ALA A 489 18.25 -12.86 -18.74
N GLY A 490 17.64 -11.79 -18.20
CA GLY A 490 17.52 -10.53 -18.92
C GLY A 490 18.86 -9.96 -19.36
N VAL A 491 19.84 -9.90 -18.46
CA VAL A 491 21.22 -9.50 -18.79
C VAL A 491 21.83 -10.41 -19.85
N ALA A 492 21.65 -11.74 -19.74
CA ALA A 492 22.13 -12.69 -20.72
C ALA A 492 21.54 -12.46 -22.13
N CYS A 493 20.28 -12.02 -22.18
CA CYS A 493 19.66 -11.65 -23.44
C CYS A 493 20.28 -10.38 -24.05
N ASP A 494 20.56 -9.37 -23.21
CA ASP A 494 21.18 -8.10 -23.66
C ASP A 494 22.62 -8.36 -24.14
N GLU A 495 23.39 -9.18 -23.41
CA GLU A 495 24.76 -9.61 -23.77
C GLU A 495 24.79 -10.61 -24.94
N ASN A 496 23.65 -11.19 -25.31
CA ASN A 496 23.54 -12.31 -26.27
C ASN A 496 24.40 -13.52 -25.88
N VAL A 497 24.63 -13.76 -24.59
CA VAL A 497 25.44 -14.85 -24.04
C VAL A 497 24.74 -15.48 -22.86
N ALA A 498 24.40 -16.76 -22.95
CA ALA A 498 23.82 -17.51 -21.83
C ALA A 498 24.91 -18.12 -20.94
N PRO A 499 25.02 -17.79 -19.65
CA PRO A 499 25.89 -18.49 -18.71
C PRO A 499 25.50 -19.96 -18.63
N SER A 500 26.53 -20.83 -18.53
CA SER A 500 26.33 -22.28 -18.40
C SER A 500 25.46 -22.59 -17.18
N GLY A 501 24.46 -23.46 -17.36
CA GLY A 501 23.55 -23.90 -16.31
C GLY A 501 22.43 -22.91 -15.94
N LEU A 502 22.42 -21.65 -16.41
CA LEU A 502 21.40 -20.66 -16.07
C LEU A 502 20.01 -21.10 -16.52
N ARG A 503 19.87 -21.66 -17.74
CA ARG A 503 18.59 -22.20 -18.24
C ARG A 503 18.02 -23.26 -17.30
N GLN A 504 18.87 -24.21 -16.89
CA GLN A 504 18.44 -25.29 -15.98
C GLN A 504 18.11 -24.76 -14.56
N ALA A 505 18.86 -23.80 -14.05
CA ALA A 505 18.59 -23.17 -12.76
C ALA A 505 17.22 -22.44 -12.79
N LEU A 506 16.92 -21.72 -13.87
CA LEU A 506 15.62 -21.06 -14.07
C LEU A 506 14.47 -22.06 -14.09
N LEU A 507 14.59 -23.17 -14.85
CA LEU A 507 13.53 -24.17 -14.94
C LEU A 507 13.30 -24.88 -13.60
N ARG A 508 14.38 -25.18 -12.86
CA ARG A 508 14.28 -25.76 -11.51
C ARG A 508 13.63 -24.76 -10.53
N ALA A 509 14.10 -23.52 -10.52
CA ALA A 509 13.54 -22.51 -9.64
C ALA A 509 12.06 -22.25 -9.94
N ALA A 510 11.65 -22.18 -11.20
CA ALA A 510 10.25 -22.01 -11.59
C ALA A 510 9.38 -23.19 -11.14
N ALA A 511 9.86 -24.43 -11.21
CA ALA A 511 9.13 -25.62 -10.79
C ALA A 511 8.96 -25.77 -9.29
N HIS A 512 9.90 -25.21 -8.49
CA HIS A 512 9.91 -25.33 -7.03
C HIS A 512 9.61 -24.00 -6.33
N ALA A 513 9.47 -22.92 -7.07
CA ALA A 513 9.25 -21.61 -6.50
C ALA A 513 8.02 -21.64 -5.59
N GLN A 514 8.26 -21.44 -4.32
CA GLN A 514 7.25 -20.91 -3.44
C GLN A 514 7.11 -19.44 -3.84
N LEU A 515 6.18 -19.17 -4.74
CA LEU A 515 5.88 -17.80 -5.18
C LEU A 515 5.25 -17.01 -4.01
N GLY A 516 6.04 -16.81 -2.95
CA GLY A 516 5.60 -16.25 -1.67
C GLY A 516 5.13 -14.81 -1.73
N ASN A 517 5.28 -14.14 -2.86
CA ASN A 517 4.84 -12.76 -3.01
C ASN A 517 3.93 -12.58 -4.22
N ASN A 518 2.80 -11.90 -4.04
CA ASN A 518 1.91 -11.50 -5.13
C ASN A 518 2.67 -10.75 -6.26
N VAL A 519 3.77 -10.08 -5.90
CA VAL A 519 4.70 -9.42 -6.82
C VAL A 519 5.32 -10.41 -7.80
N VAL A 520 5.66 -11.62 -7.37
CA VAL A 520 6.25 -12.67 -8.22
C VAL A 520 5.20 -13.26 -9.17
N GLN A 521 3.93 -13.33 -8.77
CA GLN A 521 2.85 -13.86 -9.61
C GLN A 521 2.62 -12.99 -10.85
N TYR A 522 2.57 -11.66 -10.68
CA TYR A 522 2.52 -10.73 -11.82
C TYR A 522 3.85 -10.61 -12.55
N GLN A 523 4.98 -10.82 -11.87
CA GLN A 523 6.30 -10.71 -12.47
C GLN A 523 6.66 -11.91 -13.32
N VAL A 524 6.28 -13.14 -12.98
CA VAL A 524 6.63 -14.30 -13.81
C VAL A 524 6.05 -14.16 -15.23
N GLY A 525 4.80 -13.77 -15.38
CA GLY A 525 4.21 -13.48 -16.70
C GLY A 525 4.91 -12.32 -17.42
N ARG A 526 5.15 -11.19 -16.73
CA ARG A 526 5.88 -10.03 -17.28
C ARG A 526 7.33 -10.35 -17.63
N LEU A 527 8.01 -11.13 -16.80
CA LEU A 527 9.41 -11.48 -16.99
C LEU A 527 9.55 -12.47 -18.14
N ILE A 528 8.65 -13.44 -18.28
CA ILE A 528 8.59 -14.32 -19.46
C ILE A 528 8.27 -13.49 -20.72
N SER A 529 7.40 -12.50 -20.61
CA SER A 529 7.13 -11.54 -21.70
C SER A 529 8.34 -10.65 -22.01
N GLY A 530 9.10 -10.24 -21.02
CA GLY A 530 10.35 -9.47 -21.16
C GLY A 530 11.47 -10.23 -21.88
N LEU A 531 11.41 -11.56 -21.92
CA LEU A 531 12.32 -12.41 -22.69
C LEU A 531 11.88 -12.61 -24.16
N THR A 532 10.88 -11.83 -24.62
CA THR A 532 10.46 -11.85 -26.03
C THR A 532 11.60 -11.38 -26.93
N GLY A 533 11.94 -12.17 -27.95
CA GLY A 533 13.09 -11.89 -28.85
C GLY A 533 14.44 -12.41 -28.34
N CYS A 534 14.53 -12.88 -27.10
CA CYS A 534 15.74 -13.50 -26.56
C CYS A 534 15.93 -14.92 -27.12
N THR A 535 16.99 -15.14 -27.87
CA THR A 535 17.28 -16.42 -28.53
C THR A 535 18.36 -17.26 -27.83
N VAL A 536 19.12 -16.67 -26.90
CA VAL A 536 20.28 -17.31 -26.26
C VAL A 536 19.94 -18.59 -25.47
N PHE A 537 18.70 -18.75 -25.03
CA PHE A 537 18.21 -19.95 -24.34
C PHE A 537 17.47 -20.94 -25.23
N GLY A 538 17.36 -20.66 -26.54
CA GLY A 538 16.57 -21.43 -27.50
C GLY A 538 15.13 -20.97 -27.63
N THR A 539 14.49 -21.30 -28.73
CA THR A 539 13.14 -20.84 -29.11
C THR A 539 12.03 -21.31 -28.14
N ASP A 540 12.22 -22.48 -27.51
CA ASP A 540 11.23 -23.09 -26.64
C ASP A 540 11.34 -22.69 -25.17
N PHE A 541 12.41 -21.97 -24.81
CA PHE A 541 12.70 -21.66 -23.41
C PHE A 541 11.56 -20.99 -22.66
N ARG A 542 10.87 -20.06 -23.30
CA ARG A 542 9.74 -19.36 -22.68
C ARG A 542 8.57 -20.31 -22.35
N ALA A 543 8.26 -21.22 -23.27
CA ALA A 543 7.22 -22.23 -23.05
C ALA A 543 7.63 -23.22 -21.96
N ASP A 544 8.89 -23.66 -21.96
CA ASP A 544 9.43 -24.54 -20.92
C ASP A 544 9.35 -23.90 -19.53
N LEU A 545 9.64 -22.59 -19.45
CA LEU A 545 9.58 -21.83 -18.20
C LEU A 545 8.14 -21.72 -17.66
N VAL A 546 7.15 -21.44 -18.54
CA VAL A 546 5.74 -21.44 -18.16
C VAL A 546 5.31 -22.85 -17.72
N ALA A 547 5.69 -23.89 -18.45
CA ALA A 547 5.37 -25.27 -18.11
C ALA A 547 6.00 -25.69 -16.75
N ALA A 548 7.20 -25.22 -16.45
CA ALA A 548 7.83 -25.43 -15.15
C ALA A 548 7.06 -24.72 -14.04
N ALA A 549 6.66 -23.47 -14.24
CA ALA A 549 5.88 -22.69 -13.27
C ALA A 549 4.49 -23.29 -13.01
N LEU A 550 3.84 -23.85 -14.03
CA LEU A 550 2.55 -24.56 -13.88
C LEU A 550 2.65 -25.82 -13.01
N ARG A 551 3.82 -26.45 -12.95
CA ARG A 551 4.09 -27.62 -12.06
C ARG A 551 4.40 -27.23 -10.62
N SER A 552 4.65 -25.96 -10.34
CA SER A 552 4.95 -25.49 -8.98
C SER A 552 3.71 -25.62 -8.07
N PRO A 553 3.87 -25.71 -6.75
CA PRO A 553 2.75 -25.73 -5.82
C PRO A 553 1.79 -24.53 -6.00
N GLN A 554 2.32 -23.42 -6.44
CA GLN A 554 1.52 -22.20 -6.70
C GLN A 554 0.89 -22.16 -8.08
N GLY A 555 1.42 -22.88 -9.04
CA GLY A 555 0.77 -23.11 -10.31
C GLY A 555 -0.60 -23.80 -10.19
N SER A 556 -0.90 -24.39 -9.04
CA SER A 556 -2.22 -24.93 -8.69
C SER A 556 -3.21 -23.87 -8.20
N LEU A 557 -2.75 -22.68 -7.76
CA LEU A 557 -3.62 -21.60 -7.32
C LEU A 557 -4.45 -21.05 -8.51
N PRO A 558 -5.77 -20.91 -8.40
CA PRO A 558 -6.64 -20.58 -9.53
C PRO A 558 -6.20 -19.33 -10.31
N GLN A 559 -5.82 -18.27 -9.60
CA GLN A 559 -5.38 -17.02 -10.24
C GLN A 559 -4.05 -17.18 -10.99
N VAL A 560 -3.07 -17.84 -10.36
CA VAL A 560 -1.75 -18.08 -10.94
C VAL A 560 -1.85 -18.99 -12.15
N ARG A 561 -2.60 -20.10 -12.03
CA ARG A 561 -2.83 -21.04 -13.12
C ARG A 561 -3.45 -20.35 -14.33
N ARG A 562 -4.44 -19.52 -14.13
CA ARG A 562 -5.09 -18.75 -15.20
C ARG A 562 -4.08 -17.87 -15.96
N GLU A 563 -3.28 -17.09 -15.24
CA GLU A 563 -2.30 -16.20 -15.84
C GLU A 563 -1.22 -16.98 -16.61
N LEU A 564 -0.72 -18.08 -16.05
CA LEU A 564 0.28 -18.93 -16.71
C LEU A 564 -0.28 -19.60 -17.97
N LEU A 565 -1.51 -20.14 -17.93
CA LEU A 565 -2.18 -20.72 -19.10
C LEU A 565 -2.36 -19.68 -20.20
N ARG A 566 -2.79 -18.46 -19.86
CA ARG A 566 -2.92 -17.37 -20.84
C ARG A 566 -1.57 -16.92 -21.40
N THR A 567 -0.52 -16.86 -20.58
CA THR A 567 0.83 -16.59 -21.06
C THR A 567 1.29 -17.66 -22.05
N GLN A 568 1.00 -18.93 -21.78
CA GLN A 568 1.33 -20.02 -22.66
C GLN A 568 0.52 -19.98 -23.97
N ALA A 569 -0.77 -19.65 -23.88
CA ALA A 569 -1.61 -19.43 -25.06
C ALA A 569 -1.04 -18.34 -25.98
N GLY A 570 -0.62 -17.20 -25.41
CA GLY A 570 0.02 -16.13 -26.17
C GLY A 570 1.34 -16.55 -26.84
N ILE A 571 2.16 -17.39 -26.17
CA ILE A 571 3.38 -17.95 -26.77
C ILE A 571 3.05 -18.87 -27.95
N LEU A 572 2.08 -19.75 -27.81
CA LEU A 572 1.66 -20.67 -28.89
C LEU A 572 1.05 -19.92 -30.07
N LEU A 573 0.24 -18.91 -29.78
CA LEU A 573 -0.36 -18.05 -30.80
C LEU A 573 0.72 -17.31 -31.62
N ALA A 574 1.76 -16.80 -30.96
CA ALA A 574 2.90 -16.17 -31.64
C ALA A 574 3.72 -17.16 -32.49
N ARG A 575 3.62 -18.47 -32.23
CA ARG A 575 4.23 -19.55 -33.02
C ARG A 575 3.35 -20.05 -34.14
N GLY A 576 2.13 -19.52 -34.27
CA GLY A 576 1.16 -19.94 -35.27
C GLY A 576 0.27 -21.12 -34.84
N ASP A 577 0.45 -21.67 -33.63
CA ASP A 577 -0.43 -22.77 -33.13
C ASP A 577 -1.68 -22.20 -32.43
N ALA A 578 -2.56 -21.66 -33.25
CA ALA A 578 -3.80 -21.04 -32.77
C ALA A 578 -4.79 -22.06 -32.15
N GLN A 579 -4.72 -23.34 -32.55
CA GLN A 579 -5.61 -24.37 -32.01
C GLN A 579 -5.22 -24.72 -30.57
N ALA A 580 -3.95 -24.89 -30.28
CA ALA A 580 -3.47 -25.14 -28.93
C ALA A 580 -3.65 -23.90 -28.03
N ALA A 581 -3.41 -22.70 -28.58
CA ALA A 581 -3.67 -21.46 -27.87
C ALA A 581 -5.13 -21.30 -27.44
N TYR A 582 -6.06 -21.57 -28.37
CA TYR A 582 -7.51 -21.57 -28.10
C TYR A 582 -7.92 -22.56 -27.00
N ALA A 583 -7.34 -23.76 -26.99
CA ALA A 583 -7.63 -24.78 -25.97
C ALA A 583 -7.18 -24.31 -24.58
N LEU A 584 -6.00 -23.70 -24.48
CA LEU A 584 -5.49 -23.15 -23.21
C LEU A 584 -6.29 -21.92 -22.74
N ASP A 585 -6.70 -21.06 -23.65
CA ASP A 585 -7.57 -19.92 -23.30
C ASP A 585 -8.92 -20.42 -22.76
N LEU A 586 -9.52 -21.43 -23.36
CA LEU A 586 -10.74 -22.06 -22.84
C LEU A 586 -10.54 -22.66 -21.45
N GLU A 587 -9.42 -23.35 -21.20
CA GLU A 587 -9.10 -23.86 -19.87
C GLU A 587 -8.96 -22.71 -18.85
N ALA A 588 -8.20 -21.69 -19.20
CA ALA A 588 -7.96 -20.52 -18.35
C ALA A 588 -9.25 -19.77 -17.99
N LEU A 589 -10.12 -19.58 -18.98
CA LEU A 589 -11.37 -18.84 -18.82
C LEU A 589 -12.46 -19.61 -18.05
N ARG A 590 -12.33 -20.94 -17.89
CA ARG A 590 -13.22 -21.76 -17.04
C ARG A 590 -12.82 -21.76 -15.57
N ILE A 591 -11.64 -21.25 -15.22
CA ILE A 591 -11.19 -21.16 -13.82
C ILE A 591 -12.04 -20.13 -13.06
N PRO A 592 -12.62 -20.48 -11.87
CA PRO A 592 -13.46 -19.59 -11.10
C PRO A 592 -12.80 -18.25 -10.75
N GLY A 593 -13.59 -17.19 -10.63
CA GLY A 593 -13.09 -15.83 -10.31
C GLY A 593 -12.52 -15.11 -11.54
N LEU A 594 -13.10 -15.35 -12.72
CA LEU A 594 -12.72 -14.72 -13.98
C LEU A 594 -12.96 -13.21 -13.94
N PRO A 595 -11.94 -12.36 -14.24
CA PRO A 595 -12.16 -10.93 -14.45
C PRO A 595 -13.14 -10.68 -15.61
N PRO A 596 -14.08 -9.73 -15.49
CA PRO A 596 -15.14 -9.51 -16.48
C PRO A 596 -14.65 -9.30 -17.92
N GLY A 597 -13.50 -8.64 -18.12
CA GLY A 597 -12.92 -8.39 -19.45
C GLY A 597 -12.07 -9.52 -20.02
N ALA A 598 -11.71 -10.55 -19.23
CA ALA A 598 -10.68 -11.53 -19.63
C ALA A 598 -11.02 -12.27 -20.95
N ARG A 599 -12.29 -12.63 -21.17
CA ARG A 599 -12.73 -13.31 -22.40
C ARG A 599 -12.64 -12.41 -23.64
N LEU A 600 -12.88 -11.11 -23.46
CA LEU A 600 -12.75 -10.13 -24.56
C LEU A 600 -11.29 -9.95 -24.96
N VAL A 601 -10.38 -9.92 -23.98
CA VAL A 601 -8.93 -9.84 -24.25
C VAL A 601 -8.45 -11.07 -25.00
N ALA A 602 -8.82 -12.28 -24.57
CA ALA A 602 -8.47 -13.53 -25.28
C ALA A 602 -9.02 -13.57 -26.71
N ALA A 603 -10.28 -13.16 -26.90
CA ALA A 603 -10.86 -13.07 -28.23
C ALA A 603 -10.17 -12.02 -29.12
N ALA A 604 -9.78 -10.88 -28.56
CA ALA A 604 -9.03 -9.84 -29.29
C ALA A 604 -7.65 -10.35 -29.74
N GLU A 605 -6.93 -11.06 -28.88
CA GLU A 605 -5.64 -11.68 -29.20
C GLU A 605 -5.75 -12.67 -30.35
N LEU A 606 -6.70 -13.58 -30.29
CA LEU A 606 -7.00 -14.55 -31.40
C LEU A 606 -7.39 -13.83 -32.70
N GLY A 607 -8.25 -12.81 -32.60
CA GLY A 607 -8.69 -12.02 -33.76
C GLY A 607 -7.55 -11.27 -34.43
N SER A 608 -6.68 -10.62 -33.60
CA SER A 608 -5.51 -9.87 -34.05
C SER A 608 -4.45 -10.76 -34.67
N ALA A 609 -4.28 -11.99 -34.15
CA ALA A 609 -3.38 -12.99 -34.73
C ALA A 609 -3.97 -13.65 -36.03
N GLY A 610 -5.14 -13.21 -36.47
CA GLY A 610 -5.71 -13.66 -37.71
C GLY A 610 -6.63 -14.87 -37.59
N HIS A 611 -7.16 -15.15 -36.42
CA HIS A 611 -8.09 -16.28 -36.19
C HIS A 611 -9.50 -15.82 -35.74
N PRO A 612 -10.20 -14.94 -36.51
CA PRO A 612 -11.46 -14.32 -36.06
C PRO A 612 -12.58 -15.32 -35.82
N ALA A 613 -12.60 -16.46 -36.55
CA ALA A 613 -13.59 -17.52 -36.34
C ALA A 613 -13.39 -18.25 -35.00
N MET A 614 -12.14 -18.45 -34.54
CA MET A 614 -11.83 -19.00 -33.24
C MET A 614 -12.18 -17.99 -32.13
N ALA A 615 -11.90 -16.70 -32.33
CA ALA A 615 -12.28 -15.65 -31.43
C ALA A 615 -13.81 -15.58 -31.18
N LEU A 616 -14.64 -15.70 -32.23
CA LEU A 616 -16.09 -15.77 -32.08
C LEU A 616 -16.52 -17.03 -31.32
N ARG A 617 -15.96 -18.20 -31.65
CA ARG A 617 -16.24 -19.44 -30.90
C ARG A 617 -15.86 -19.34 -29.42
N LEU A 618 -14.77 -18.65 -29.08
CA LEU A 618 -14.37 -18.40 -27.69
C LEU A 618 -15.43 -17.59 -26.94
N LEU A 619 -15.91 -16.51 -27.55
CA LEU A 619 -16.96 -15.66 -26.98
C LEU A 619 -18.29 -16.40 -26.79
N ASP A 620 -18.60 -17.39 -27.66
CA ASP A 620 -19.81 -18.21 -27.56
C ASP A 620 -19.66 -19.34 -26.52
N ALA A 621 -18.45 -19.87 -26.34
CA ALA A 621 -18.17 -20.99 -25.44
C ALA A 621 -18.05 -20.58 -23.97
N VAL A 622 -17.74 -19.30 -23.67
CA VAL A 622 -17.56 -18.79 -22.32
C VAL A 622 -18.63 -17.74 -22.02
N PRO A 623 -19.60 -18.03 -21.13
CA PRO A 623 -20.63 -17.05 -20.75
C PRO A 623 -20.06 -15.81 -20.13
N SER A 624 -20.80 -14.71 -20.22
CA SER A 624 -20.36 -13.44 -19.62
C SER A 624 -20.30 -13.57 -18.09
N PRO A 625 -19.18 -13.27 -17.44
CA PRO A 625 -19.07 -13.32 -15.97
C PRO A 625 -20.01 -12.33 -15.28
N LEU A 626 -20.61 -11.39 -16.03
CA LEU A 626 -21.60 -10.43 -15.50
C LEU A 626 -22.96 -11.08 -15.19
N GLU A 627 -23.21 -12.32 -15.63
CA GLU A 627 -24.44 -13.04 -15.31
C GLU A 627 -24.46 -13.54 -13.87
N HIS A 628 -23.30 -13.69 -13.24
CA HIS A 628 -23.14 -14.24 -11.89
C HIS A 628 -22.35 -13.28 -10.98
N ILE A 629 -22.76 -12.01 -10.92
CA ILE A 629 -22.17 -11.03 -10.01
C ILE A 629 -22.72 -11.29 -8.61
N GLY A 630 -21.88 -11.73 -7.67
CA GLY A 630 -22.26 -12.00 -6.29
C GLY A 630 -21.22 -11.49 -5.28
N GLY A 631 -21.70 -11.20 -4.07
CA GLY A 631 -20.88 -10.74 -2.95
C GLY A 631 -20.96 -9.22 -2.70
N TRP A 632 -20.58 -8.83 -1.47
CA TRP A 632 -20.54 -7.45 -1.02
C TRP A 632 -19.09 -6.95 -0.99
N ASN A 633 -18.55 -6.61 -2.17
CA ASN A 633 -17.20 -6.05 -2.28
C ASN A 633 -17.13 -5.00 -3.41
N MET A 634 -16.04 -4.26 -3.48
CA MET A 634 -15.87 -3.19 -4.47
C MET A 634 -15.86 -3.73 -5.89
N GLY A 635 -15.30 -4.90 -6.14
CA GLY A 635 -15.30 -5.54 -7.46
C GLY A 635 -16.72 -5.82 -7.97
N THR A 636 -17.64 -6.21 -7.08
CA THR A 636 -19.07 -6.37 -7.41
C THR A 636 -19.69 -5.01 -7.81
N LEU A 637 -19.44 -3.95 -7.03
CA LEU A 637 -19.94 -2.61 -7.36
C LEU A 637 -19.38 -2.11 -8.69
N HIS A 638 -18.11 -2.33 -8.93
CA HIS A 638 -17.46 -2.00 -10.20
C HIS A 638 -18.08 -2.74 -11.39
N ALA A 639 -18.28 -4.04 -11.27
CA ALA A 639 -18.92 -4.84 -12.32
C ALA A 639 -20.37 -4.41 -12.59
N LEU A 640 -21.14 -4.11 -11.54
CA LEU A 640 -22.50 -3.58 -11.67
C LEU A 640 -22.50 -2.20 -12.35
N TRP A 641 -21.55 -1.34 -12.03
CA TRP A 641 -21.40 -0.04 -12.68
C TRP A 641 -21.10 -0.18 -14.17
N LEU A 642 -20.12 -1.01 -14.54
CA LEU A 642 -19.77 -1.26 -15.93
C LEU A 642 -20.92 -1.92 -16.71
N ARG A 643 -21.71 -2.77 -16.06
CA ARG A 643 -22.95 -3.32 -16.62
C ARG A 643 -24.00 -2.22 -16.85
N HIS A 644 -24.18 -1.32 -15.86
CA HIS A 644 -25.15 -0.22 -15.94
C HIS A 644 -24.85 0.73 -17.10
N VAL A 645 -23.58 1.07 -17.33
CA VAL A 645 -23.16 1.94 -18.43
C VAL A 645 -23.03 1.21 -19.77
N GLY A 646 -23.33 -0.10 -19.84
CA GLY A 646 -23.31 -0.88 -21.08
C GLY A 646 -21.91 -1.22 -21.60
N PHE A 647 -20.83 -0.94 -20.86
CA PHE A 647 -19.45 -1.04 -21.34
C PHE A 647 -19.10 -2.38 -21.94
N TYR A 648 -19.43 -3.49 -21.29
CA TYR A 648 -19.11 -4.83 -21.79
C TYR A 648 -20.01 -5.27 -22.95
N GLN A 649 -21.29 -4.86 -22.94
CA GLN A 649 -22.23 -5.16 -24.01
C GLN A 649 -21.81 -4.46 -25.32
N GLU A 650 -21.45 -3.17 -25.22
CA GLU A 650 -20.97 -2.41 -26.36
C GLU A 650 -19.62 -2.94 -26.87
N SER A 651 -18.67 -3.22 -25.96
CA SER A 651 -17.36 -3.78 -26.31
C SER A 651 -17.48 -5.13 -26.99
N GLU A 652 -18.33 -6.04 -26.49
CA GLU A 652 -18.58 -7.34 -27.09
C GLU A 652 -19.27 -7.21 -28.44
N SER A 653 -20.31 -6.39 -28.55
CA SER A 653 -21.03 -6.14 -29.80
C SER A 653 -20.10 -5.60 -30.88
N HIS A 654 -19.27 -4.59 -30.51
CA HIS A 654 -18.28 -4.03 -31.41
C HIS A 654 -17.25 -5.08 -31.85
N MET A 655 -16.71 -5.86 -30.91
CA MET A 655 -15.75 -6.92 -31.20
C MET A 655 -16.34 -7.98 -32.14
N ARG A 656 -17.55 -8.46 -31.87
CA ARG A 656 -18.25 -9.41 -32.73
C ARG A 656 -18.46 -8.84 -34.14
N HIS A 657 -18.80 -7.57 -34.26
CA HIS A 657 -18.92 -6.89 -35.54
C HIS A 657 -17.59 -6.87 -36.30
N VAL A 658 -16.49 -6.45 -35.65
CA VAL A 658 -15.14 -6.42 -36.25
C VAL A 658 -14.71 -7.83 -36.71
N LEU A 659 -14.88 -8.84 -35.85
CA LEU A 659 -14.50 -10.22 -36.17
C LEU A 659 -15.29 -10.77 -37.35
N ARG A 660 -16.62 -10.53 -37.44
CA ARG A 660 -17.46 -10.92 -38.59
C ARG A 660 -17.01 -10.22 -39.88
N ARG A 661 -16.66 -8.93 -39.82
CA ARG A 661 -16.10 -8.20 -40.99
C ARG A 661 -14.77 -8.80 -41.44
N GLN A 662 -13.90 -9.19 -40.55
CA GLN A 662 -12.63 -9.85 -40.89
C GLN A 662 -12.87 -11.21 -41.57
N ILE A 663 -13.83 -11.99 -41.12
CA ILE A 663 -14.21 -13.27 -41.76
C ILE A 663 -14.73 -13.02 -43.17
N ALA A 664 -15.64 -12.07 -43.35
CA ALA A 664 -16.23 -11.73 -44.65
C ALA A 664 -15.14 -11.22 -45.64
N ALA A 665 -14.23 -10.36 -45.20
CA ALA A 665 -13.13 -9.87 -46.03
C ALA A 665 -12.19 -10.98 -46.49
N ARG A 666 -11.91 -11.97 -45.62
CA ARG A 666 -11.09 -13.14 -45.97
C ARG A 666 -11.82 -14.08 -46.99
N ALA A 667 -13.11 -14.30 -46.80
CA ALA A 667 -13.89 -15.06 -47.72
C ALA A 667 -13.91 -14.39 -49.11
N ALA A 668 -14.11 -13.09 -49.19
CA ALA A 668 -14.05 -12.32 -50.44
C ALA A 668 -12.68 -12.40 -51.14
N SER A 669 -11.58 -12.28 -50.38
CA SER A 669 -10.23 -12.41 -50.92
C SER A 669 -9.89 -13.84 -51.36
N ALA A 670 -10.44 -14.84 -50.73
CA ALA A 670 -10.30 -16.24 -51.18
C ALA A 670 -11.04 -16.50 -52.49
N VAL A 671 -12.26 -15.97 -52.65
CA VAL A 671 -13.06 -16.08 -53.88
C VAL A 671 -12.36 -15.34 -55.05
N SER A 672 -11.79 -14.15 -54.80
CA SER A 672 -11.07 -13.41 -55.84
C SER A 672 -9.78 -14.13 -56.32
N ARG A 673 -9.06 -14.80 -55.42
CA ARG A 673 -7.89 -15.62 -55.78
C ARG A 673 -8.26 -16.87 -56.59
N THR A 674 -9.35 -17.53 -56.23
CA THR A 674 -9.84 -18.69 -56.99
C THR A 674 -10.43 -18.31 -58.35
N ALA A 675 -11.02 -17.12 -58.49
CA ALA A 675 -11.48 -16.58 -59.79
C ALA A 675 -10.31 -16.18 -60.68
N GLY A 676 -9.23 -15.59 -60.11
CA GLY A 676 -8.02 -15.21 -60.83
C GLY A 676 -7.20 -16.40 -61.34
N HIS A 677 -7.26 -17.57 -60.73
CA HIS A 677 -6.63 -18.80 -61.21
C HIS A 677 -7.42 -19.54 -62.31
N ARG A 678 -8.69 -19.22 -62.54
CA ARG A 678 -9.49 -19.81 -63.62
C ARG A 678 -9.35 -19.09 -64.98
N THR A 679 -8.73 -17.93 -65.02
CA THR A 679 -8.56 -17.13 -66.24
C THR A 679 -7.22 -17.32 -66.95
N LEU A 680 -6.34 -18.19 -66.47
CA LEU A 680 -5.08 -18.55 -67.14
C LEU A 680 -5.08 -20.03 -67.56
N ALA A 681 -5.99 -20.44 -68.42
CA ALA A 681 -5.80 -21.65 -69.22
C ALA A 681 -5.05 -21.25 -70.50
N PRO A 682 -3.93 -21.92 -70.85
CA PRO A 682 -3.18 -21.57 -72.08
C PRO A 682 -4.00 -21.97 -73.31
N GLY A 683 -4.23 -20.95 -74.12
CA GLY A 683 -4.78 -21.21 -75.46
C GLY A 683 -3.83 -22.09 -76.27
N ALA A 684 -4.37 -23.11 -76.97
CA ALA A 684 -3.63 -23.93 -77.88
C ALA A 684 -3.10 -23.12 -79.05
N PRO A 685 -1.93 -23.47 -79.63
CA PRO A 685 -1.39 -22.79 -80.78
C PRO A 685 -2.17 -23.19 -82.04
N PRO A 686 -2.34 -22.28 -82.98
CA PRO A 686 -2.94 -22.62 -84.29
C PRO A 686 -1.95 -23.41 -85.12
N SER A 687 -2.48 -24.31 -85.83
CA SER A 687 -1.89 -25.19 -86.87
C SER A 687 -1.06 -24.48 -87.95
#